data_a7d7bd5342179b751318fe22829dc48c
#
_entry.id   a7d7bd5342179b751318fe22829dc48c
#
_cell.length_a   1.000
_cell.length_b   1.000
_cell.length_c   1.000
_cell.angle_alpha   90.00
_cell.angle_beta   90.00
_cell.angle_gamma   90.00
#
_symmetry.space_group_name_H-M   'P 1'
#
loop_
_entity.id
_entity.type
_entity.pdbx_description
1 polymer ?
#
loop_
_entity_poly.entity_id
_entity_poly.type
_entity_poly.pdbx_seq_one_letter_code
_entity_poly.pdbx_strand_id
1 'polypeptide(L)'
;GIVIGREGILQTYATGRGRIIMRGVATIEDMKKGDRQQIIITELPYQVNKALLIERMAELVNEGRITEISDLRDESDRRGMRMVIELKRGAQPQRVLNRLYKYTALQSTFGAQVLALVEGQPRLLGLKRALVIYIEHRREVIRRRAEFELAKAKARAHILEGLRIALEFLDEVIRIIRQAESAEAAKSQLMGRFGLSELQAQAILDMQLRRLAALERQKIEDEYQEVMKTIAYLEDLLAHPEKILALVKEDMQTLADKFGDERRTKIMADERESFEDEELIPDKAVLISLTQKGYIKQTPVDQYKAQGRGGRGVSGMATKEADEVIFLESARTHDTVLFFSDKGKVYAIKGYQIPEAARDAKGVYLSNLISILPNERISALLPISKSLMAAAKAERAGEDDEEETDDGRLETAEPAEADELVESEETETEDGGQETADDQQPEDQQPAISNQRPTIAMCTLRGRIKRVALSAFSNIRASGLICMTLQEADELSYVRLTRGNNDVMIVTALGQALRFKEQLVREMGRAAGGVRAMKLKKEGDYIAGMEVVEDKGFLLTVTARGYGKCTSLDEYTAKGRGGGGMRTMTGALDVTGELMAARVVQPSDQITVITSAGTAIRQKVEEIPVSGRATRGSRLINLREGDAVASVARLAGVE
;
A
#
# COMPACT_ATOMS: atom_id res chain seq x y z
N GLY A 1 1.77 -22.51 11.13
CA GLY A 1 1.41 -21.26 10.47
C GLY A 1 2.59 -20.34 10.19
N ILE A 2 2.35 -19.29 9.50
CA ILE A 2 3.33 -18.28 9.09
C ILE A 2 3.01 -16.99 9.82
N VAL A 3 4.04 -16.26 10.29
CA VAL A 3 3.91 -14.89 10.81
C VAL A 3 4.20 -13.90 9.67
N ILE A 4 3.32 -12.92 9.51
CA ILE A 4 3.40 -11.89 8.47
C ILE A 4 3.86 -10.58 9.10
N GLY A 5 4.90 -9.97 8.49
CA GLY A 5 5.48 -8.71 8.96
C GLY A 5 6.35 -8.85 10.22
N ARG A 6 7.16 -7.84 10.49
CA ARG A 6 8.05 -7.77 11.67
C ARG A 6 7.59 -6.72 12.68
N GLU A 7 6.75 -5.78 12.28
CA GLU A 7 6.35 -4.65 13.11
C GLU A 7 5.67 -5.07 14.41
N GLY A 8 4.68 -5.99 14.34
CA GLY A 8 4.01 -6.51 15.53
C GLY A 8 4.95 -7.27 16.48
N ILE A 9 5.99 -7.95 15.95
CA ILE A 9 7.03 -8.61 16.75
C ILE A 9 7.90 -7.57 17.46
N LEU A 10 8.39 -6.56 16.71
CA LEU A 10 9.21 -5.48 17.28
C LEU A 10 8.45 -4.71 18.35
N GLN A 11 7.19 -4.38 18.10
CA GLN A 11 6.32 -3.72 19.05
C GLN A 11 6.12 -4.58 20.32
N THR A 12 5.90 -5.89 20.17
CA THR A 12 5.78 -6.83 21.30
C THR A 12 7.04 -6.83 22.15
N TYR A 13 8.21 -6.89 21.54
CA TYR A 13 9.48 -6.89 22.27
C TYR A 13 9.83 -5.53 22.88
N ALA A 14 9.46 -4.44 22.26
CA ALA A 14 9.69 -3.09 22.79
C ALA A 14 8.79 -2.77 23.98
N THR A 15 7.48 -3.04 23.86
CA THR A 15 6.47 -2.54 24.82
C THR A 15 5.83 -3.64 25.68
N GLY A 16 5.98 -4.90 25.31
CA GLY A 16 5.26 -6.04 25.89
C GLY A 16 3.86 -6.25 25.30
N ARG A 17 3.42 -5.42 24.32
CA ARG A 17 2.17 -5.58 23.58
C ARG A 17 2.42 -5.46 22.09
N GLY A 18 1.74 -6.29 21.28
CA GLY A 18 1.83 -6.20 19.83
C GLY A 18 0.73 -6.99 19.13
N ARG A 19 0.48 -6.65 17.88
CA ARG A 19 -0.44 -7.36 16.99
C ARG A 19 0.38 -8.19 16.02
N ILE A 20 0.36 -9.51 16.18
CA ILE A 20 1.08 -10.46 15.31
C ILE A 20 0.07 -11.09 14.35
N ILE A 21 0.25 -10.85 13.06
CA ILE A 21 -0.59 -11.44 12.02
C ILE A 21 -0.06 -12.83 11.70
N MET A 22 -0.95 -13.82 11.75
CA MET A 22 -0.65 -15.21 11.47
C MET A 22 -1.50 -15.71 10.33
N ARG A 23 -0.90 -16.43 9.39
CA ARG A 23 -1.59 -17.10 8.26
C ARG A 23 -1.38 -18.60 8.31
N GLY A 24 -2.39 -19.32 7.81
CA GLY A 24 -2.25 -20.73 7.46
C GLY A 24 -1.31 -20.91 6.27
N VAL A 25 -0.68 -22.07 6.18
CA VAL A 25 0.13 -22.46 5.02
C VAL A 25 -0.80 -23.06 3.98
N ALA A 26 -0.85 -22.43 2.81
CA ALA A 26 -1.64 -22.88 1.68
C ALA A 26 -0.78 -22.98 0.41
N THR A 27 -1.00 -24.03 -0.37
CA THR A 27 -0.37 -24.26 -1.67
C THR A 27 -1.44 -24.40 -2.75
N ILE A 28 -1.14 -23.99 -3.97
CA ILE A 28 -2.01 -24.13 -5.13
C ILE A 28 -1.45 -25.25 -5.98
N GLU A 29 -2.29 -26.23 -6.30
CA GLU A 29 -1.93 -27.40 -7.12
C GLU A 29 -2.94 -27.59 -8.27
N ASP A 30 -2.45 -28.08 -9.41
CA ASP A 30 -3.32 -28.52 -10.52
C ASP A 30 -3.95 -29.88 -10.19
N MET A 31 -5.22 -30.02 -10.51
CA MET A 31 -5.91 -31.29 -10.32
C MET A 31 -5.49 -32.32 -11.38
N LYS A 32 -5.33 -33.57 -10.98
CA LYS A 32 -4.92 -34.67 -11.88
C LYS A 32 -5.87 -34.91 -13.06
N LYS A 33 -7.12 -34.47 -12.98
CA LYS A 33 -8.14 -34.61 -14.04
C LYS A 33 -8.81 -33.27 -14.31
N GLY A 34 -8.73 -32.80 -15.54
CA GLY A 34 -9.36 -31.57 -16.01
C GLY A 34 -8.49 -30.33 -15.76
N ASP A 35 -8.85 -29.24 -16.42
CA ASP A 35 -8.20 -27.92 -16.35
C ASP A 35 -8.75 -27.13 -15.14
N ARG A 36 -8.59 -27.69 -13.92
CA ARG A 36 -9.03 -27.11 -12.66
C ARG A 36 -7.90 -27.12 -11.65
N GLN A 37 -7.92 -26.18 -10.73
CA GLN A 37 -6.95 -26.02 -9.66
C GLN A 37 -7.60 -26.24 -8.30
N GLN A 38 -6.77 -26.59 -7.32
CA GLN A 38 -7.17 -26.77 -5.92
C GLN A 38 -6.23 -26.02 -5.01
N ILE A 39 -6.75 -25.53 -3.88
CA ILE A 39 -5.97 -24.94 -2.81
C ILE A 39 -5.88 -25.98 -1.69
N ILE A 40 -4.65 -26.28 -1.25
CA ILE A 40 -4.36 -27.23 -0.18
C ILE A 40 -3.84 -26.48 1.01
N ILE A 41 -4.50 -26.60 2.16
CA ILE A 41 -4.08 -25.99 3.40
C ILE A 41 -3.49 -27.09 4.30
N THR A 42 -2.20 -26.91 4.65
CA THR A 42 -1.43 -27.88 5.44
C THR A 42 -1.18 -27.44 6.87
N GLU A 43 -1.27 -26.12 7.18
CA GLU A 43 -1.12 -25.60 8.53
C GLU A 43 -2.12 -24.47 8.77
N LEU A 44 -2.61 -24.38 10.01
CA LEU A 44 -3.51 -23.32 10.47
C LEU A 44 -2.78 -22.31 11.36
N PRO A 45 -3.34 -21.10 11.51
CA PRO A 45 -2.88 -20.17 12.54
C PRO A 45 -3.10 -20.75 13.95
N TYR A 46 -2.34 -20.28 14.91
CA TYR A 46 -2.46 -20.67 16.31
C TYR A 46 -3.87 -20.44 16.85
N GLN A 47 -4.40 -21.40 17.61
CA GLN A 47 -5.74 -21.40 18.21
C GLN A 47 -6.92 -21.44 17.21
N VAL A 48 -6.71 -21.70 15.94
CA VAL A 48 -7.79 -21.85 14.95
C VAL A 48 -8.30 -23.29 14.95
N ASN A 49 -9.61 -23.46 15.13
CA ASN A 49 -10.28 -24.74 15.02
C ASN A 49 -10.55 -25.09 13.55
N LYS A 50 -10.07 -26.25 13.10
CA LYS A 50 -10.20 -26.71 11.71
C LYS A 50 -11.66 -26.87 11.28
N ALA A 51 -12.49 -27.52 12.11
CA ALA A 51 -13.88 -27.80 11.75
C ALA A 51 -14.69 -26.50 11.59
N LEU A 52 -14.57 -25.57 12.54
CA LEU A 52 -15.23 -24.26 12.45
C LEU A 52 -14.74 -23.43 11.26
N LEU A 53 -13.46 -23.58 10.90
CA LEU A 53 -12.91 -22.89 9.72
C LEU A 53 -13.54 -23.43 8.42
N ILE A 54 -13.68 -24.76 8.27
CA ILE A 54 -14.32 -25.39 7.11
C ILE A 54 -15.79 -24.99 7.03
N GLU A 55 -16.50 -25.02 8.15
CA GLU A 55 -17.90 -24.59 8.25
C GLU A 55 -18.06 -23.15 7.77
N ARG A 56 -17.20 -22.24 8.27
CA ARG A 56 -17.22 -20.83 7.85
C ARG A 56 -16.92 -20.65 6.35
N MET A 57 -16.02 -21.44 5.79
CA MET A 57 -15.76 -21.43 4.34
C MET A 57 -17.00 -21.88 3.56
N ALA A 58 -17.69 -22.92 4.00
CA ALA A 58 -18.92 -23.41 3.37
C ALA A 58 -20.06 -22.37 3.47
N GLU A 59 -20.21 -21.68 4.59
CA GLU A 59 -21.15 -20.57 4.73
C GLU A 59 -20.90 -19.46 3.69
N LEU A 60 -19.64 -19.02 3.51
CA LEU A 60 -19.29 -18.00 2.54
C LEU A 60 -19.60 -18.42 1.09
N VAL A 61 -19.51 -19.70 0.79
CA VAL A 61 -19.93 -20.25 -0.51
C VAL A 61 -21.45 -20.18 -0.65
N ASN A 62 -22.20 -20.59 0.37
CA ASN A 62 -23.65 -20.55 0.39
C ASN A 62 -24.22 -19.13 0.36
N GLU A 63 -23.57 -18.18 1.05
CA GLU A 63 -23.88 -16.74 1.01
C GLU A 63 -23.59 -16.09 -0.36
N GLY A 64 -22.91 -16.81 -1.28
CA GLY A 64 -22.51 -16.28 -2.60
C GLY A 64 -21.34 -15.30 -2.55
N ARG A 65 -20.63 -15.17 -1.43
CA ARG A 65 -19.45 -14.30 -1.29
C ARG A 65 -18.21 -14.87 -1.97
N ILE A 66 -18.10 -16.20 -2.02
CA ILE A 66 -17.03 -16.91 -2.73
C ILE A 66 -17.70 -17.95 -3.63
N THR A 67 -17.98 -17.57 -4.87
CA THR A 67 -18.73 -18.42 -5.84
C THR A 67 -17.83 -19.39 -6.59
N GLU A 68 -16.51 -19.20 -6.53
CA GLU A 68 -15.51 -19.91 -7.32
C GLU A 68 -15.13 -21.29 -6.72
N ILE A 69 -15.54 -21.60 -5.51
CA ILE A 69 -15.29 -22.89 -4.85
C ILE A 69 -16.33 -23.91 -5.37
N SER A 70 -15.88 -25.13 -5.71
CA SER A 70 -16.74 -26.23 -6.12
C SER A 70 -16.94 -27.27 -5.03
N ASP A 71 -15.91 -27.54 -4.21
CA ASP A 71 -15.96 -28.54 -3.15
C ASP A 71 -14.96 -28.23 -2.03
N LEU A 72 -15.27 -28.67 -0.81
CA LEU A 72 -14.45 -28.52 0.40
C LEU A 72 -14.33 -29.88 1.07
N ARG A 73 -13.11 -30.39 1.26
CA ARG A 73 -12.84 -31.68 1.91
C ARG A 73 -11.76 -31.58 2.95
N ASP A 74 -11.92 -32.36 4.02
CA ASP A 74 -10.88 -32.64 5.00
C ASP A 74 -10.27 -34.01 4.70
N GLU A 75 -9.04 -34.00 4.20
CA GLU A 75 -8.24 -35.19 3.90
C GLU A 75 -7.13 -35.42 4.92
N SER A 76 -7.25 -34.84 6.12
CA SER A 76 -6.25 -35.00 7.17
C SER A 76 -6.12 -36.44 7.62
N ASP A 77 -4.89 -36.93 7.73
CA ASP A 77 -4.54 -38.29 8.14
C ASP A 77 -3.40 -38.31 9.19
N ARG A 78 -2.80 -39.47 9.42
CA ARG A 78 -1.69 -39.65 10.35
C ARG A 78 -0.41 -38.89 9.92
N ARG A 79 -0.31 -38.48 8.66
CA ARG A 79 0.84 -37.75 8.11
C ARG A 79 0.76 -36.27 8.36
N GLY A 80 -0.46 -35.77 8.64
CA GLY A 80 -0.66 -34.37 8.92
C GLY A 80 -2.04 -33.84 8.49
N MET A 81 -2.18 -32.56 8.65
CA MET A 81 -3.37 -31.83 8.24
C MET A 81 -3.35 -31.58 6.73
N ARG A 82 -4.48 -31.87 6.07
CA ARG A 82 -4.69 -31.58 4.66
C ARG A 82 -6.15 -31.20 4.43
N MET A 83 -6.41 -29.92 4.21
CA MET A 83 -7.72 -29.42 3.78
C MET A 83 -7.63 -29.10 2.29
N VAL A 84 -8.55 -29.62 1.49
CA VAL A 84 -8.59 -29.46 0.04
C VAL A 84 -9.79 -28.61 -0.34
N ILE A 85 -9.54 -27.55 -1.08
CA ILE A 85 -10.54 -26.63 -1.63
C ILE A 85 -10.46 -26.73 -3.16
N GLU A 86 -11.43 -27.42 -3.77
CA GLU A 86 -11.50 -27.52 -5.23
C GLU A 86 -12.14 -26.27 -5.83
N LEU A 87 -11.55 -25.77 -6.90
CA LEU A 87 -12.04 -24.59 -7.59
C LEU A 87 -12.83 -24.94 -8.86
N LYS A 88 -13.76 -24.09 -9.23
CA LYS A 88 -14.48 -24.17 -10.50
C LYS A 88 -13.52 -23.87 -11.67
N ARG A 89 -13.87 -24.34 -12.87
CA ARG A 89 -13.10 -24.06 -14.08
C ARG A 89 -13.03 -22.55 -14.35
N GLY A 90 -11.82 -22.03 -14.62
CA GLY A 90 -11.58 -20.62 -14.87
C GLY A 90 -11.51 -19.73 -13.62
N ALA A 91 -11.62 -20.31 -12.40
CA ALA A 91 -11.38 -19.57 -11.17
C ALA A 91 -9.91 -19.20 -11.03
N GLN A 92 -9.63 -18.05 -10.44
CA GLN A 92 -8.28 -17.59 -10.10
C GLN A 92 -7.93 -17.99 -8.65
N PRO A 93 -7.05 -18.99 -8.42
CA PRO A 93 -6.81 -19.53 -7.08
C PRO A 93 -6.30 -18.51 -6.07
N GLN A 94 -5.38 -17.65 -6.53
CA GLN A 94 -4.81 -16.62 -5.65
C GLN A 94 -5.87 -15.65 -5.14
N ARG A 95 -6.83 -15.30 -5.97
CA ARG A 95 -7.94 -14.43 -5.60
C ARG A 95 -8.88 -15.09 -4.58
N VAL A 96 -9.17 -16.38 -4.78
CA VAL A 96 -9.97 -17.14 -3.82
C VAL A 96 -9.24 -17.24 -2.49
N LEU A 97 -7.93 -17.55 -2.51
CA LEU A 97 -7.10 -17.62 -1.30
C LEU A 97 -7.07 -16.28 -0.55
N ASN A 98 -6.93 -15.17 -1.25
CA ASN A 98 -6.95 -13.84 -0.64
C ASN A 98 -8.30 -13.53 0.04
N ARG A 99 -9.42 -13.92 -0.59
CA ARG A 99 -10.76 -13.81 0.03
C ARG A 99 -10.89 -14.70 1.27
N LEU A 100 -10.34 -15.92 1.24
CA LEU A 100 -10.32 -16.80 2.40
C LEU A 100 -9.52 -16.18 3.55
N TYR A 101 -8.36 -15.57 3.28
CA TYR A 101 -7.60 -14.83 4.30
C TYR A 101 -8.39 -13.64 4.87
N LYS A 102 -9.15 -12.93 4.05
CA LYS A 102 -9.92 -11.75 4.48
C LYS A 102 -11.17 -12.11 5.30
N TYR A 103 -11.89 -13.16 4.91
CA TYR A 103 -13.22 -13.45 5.46
C TYR A 103 -13.25 -14.64 6.44
N THR A 104 -12.13 -15.31 6.65
CA THR A 104 -12.05 -16.47 7.56
C THR A 104 -10.86 -16.36 8.52
N ALA A 105 -10.84 -17.24 9.54
CA ALA A 105 -9.72 -17.35 10.46
C ALA A 105 -8.45 -18.01 9.86
N LEU A 106 -8.40 -18.26 8.54
CA LEU A 106 -7.18 -18.70 7.86
C LEU A 106 -6.07 -17.64 7.94
N GLN A 107 -6.44 -16.37 8.11
CA GLN A 107 -5.59 -15.31 8.64
C GLN A 107 -6.22 -14.79 9.92
N SER A 108 -5.43 -14.73 10.99
CA SER A 108 -5.85 -14.25 12.29
C SER A 108 -4.81 -13.32 12.90
N THR A 109 -5.26 -12.42 13.77
CA THR A 109 -4.36 -11.54 14.52
C THR A 109 -4.23 -12.03 15.94
N PHE A 110 -3.01 -12.32 16.37
CA PHE A 110 -2.68 -12.64 17.75
C PHE A 110 -2.29 -11.38 18.50
N GLY A 111 -3.07 -11.01 19.51
CA GLY A 111 -2.75 -9.90 20.41
C GLY A 111 -1.76 -10.36 21.48
N ALA A 112 -0.47 -10.22 21.23
CA ALA A 112 0.56 -10.60 22.18
C ALA A 112 0.53 -9.64 23.39
N GLN A 113 0.58 -10.24 24.62
CA GLN A 113 0.71 -9.51 25.88
C GLN A 113 1.66 -10.28 26.78
N VAL A 114 2.84 -9.72 27.05
CA VAL A 114 3.86 -10.32 27.92
C VAL A 114 3.63 -9.85 29.33
N LEU A 115 2.72 -10.51 30.05
CA LEU A 115 2.37 -10.22 31.42
C LEU A 115 3.12 -11.16 32.37
N ALA A 116 3.82 -10.63 33.36
CA ALA A 116 4.52 -11.39 34.39
C ALA A 116 4.31 -10.79 35.78
N LEU A 117 4.47 -11.65 36.82
CA LEU A 117 4.49 -11.18 38.20
C LEU A 117 5.92 -10.74 38.57
N VAL A 118 6.06 -9.49 38.96
CA VAL A 118 7.31 -8.91 39.45
C VAL A 118 7.04 -8.38 40.87
N GLU A 119 7.72 -8.95 41.85
CA GLU A 119 7.53 -8.60 43.27
C GLU A 119 6.04 -8.75 43.70
N GLY A 120 5.37 -9.80 43.19
CA GLY A 120 3.97 -10.08 43.48
C GLY A 120 2.95 -9.21 42.74
N GLN A 121 3.39 -8.25 41.90
CA GLN A 121 2.52 -7.38 41.11
C GLN A 121 2.52 -7.77 39.64
N PRO A 122 1.36 -7.82 38.95
CA PRO A 122 1.30 -8.08 37.52
C PRO A 122 1.83 -6.85 36.75
N ARG A 123 2.86 -7.04 35.95
CA ARG A 123 3.46 -6.00 35.11
C ARG A 123 3.58 -6.47 33.67
N LEU A 124 3.31 -5.56 32.75
CA LEU A 124 3.56 -5.77 31.33
C LEU A 124 5.04 -5.45 31.04
N LEU A 125 5.74 -6.41 30.39
CA LEU A 125 7.19 -6.32 30.23
C LEU A 125 7.58 -6.40 28.75
N GLY A 126 8.37 -5.42 28.30
CA GLY A 126 9.15 -5.57 27.07
C GLY A 126 10.33 -6.53 27.28
N LEU A 127 10.87 -7.08 26.19
CA LEU A 127 11.93 -8.11 26.23
C LEU A 127 13.15 -7.67 27.06
N LYS A 128 13.66 -6.46 26.83
CA LYS A 128 14.81 -5.93 27.60
C LYS A 128 14.56 -5.94 29.10
N ARG A 129 13.38 -5.45 29.53
CA ARG A 129 13.05 -5.39 30.97
C ARG A 129 12.86 -6.80 31.55
N ALA A 130 12.24 -7.72 30.81
CA ALA A 130 12.09 -9.11 31.23
C ALA A 130 13.44 -9.79 31.44
N LEU A 131 14.40 -9.60 30.53
CA LEU A 131 15.77 -10.13 30.65
C LEU A 131 16.51 -9.53 31.84
N VAL A 132 16.40 -8.22 32.09
CA VAL A 132 17.02 -7.57 33.26
C VAL A 132 16.49 -8.18 34.55
N ILE A 133 15.17 -8.30 34.70
CA ILE A 133 14.54 -8.88 35.89
C ILE A 133 14.96 -10.35 36.07
N TYR A 134 15.03 -11.11 34.98
CA TYR A 134 15.50 -12.49 35.03
C TYR A 134 16.96 -12.60 35.51
N ILE A 135 17.86 -11.77 35.01
CA ILE A 135 19.26 -11.73 35.42
C ILE A 135 19.37 -11.34 36.90
N GLU A 136 18.65 -10.31 37.34
CA GLU A 136 18.59 -9.89 38.74
C GLU A 136 18.11 -11.02 39.66
N HIS A 137 17.07 -11.73 39.26
CA HIS A 137 16.57 -12.91 39.98
C HIS A 137 17.61 -14.03 40.03
N ARG A 138 18.28 -14.35 38.92
CA ARG A 138 19.34 -15.37 38.89
C ARG A 138 20.51 -15.02 39.77
N ARG A 139 20.93 -13.76 39.77
CA ARG A 139 21.99 -13.28 40.70
C ARG A 139 21.62 -13.53 42.13
N GLU A 140 20.40 -13.17 42.51
CA GLU A 140 19.91 -13.34 43.89
C GLU A 140 19.83 -14.82 44.27
N VAL A 141 19.34 -15.69 43.37
CA VAL A 141 19.27 -17.14 43.61
C VAL A 141 20.67 -17.74 43.80
N ILE A 142 21.63 -17.36 42.96
CA ILE A 142 23.03 -17.84 43.09
C ILE A 142 23.65 -17.31 44.37
N ARG A 143 23.47 -16.06 44.73
CA ARG A 143 23.94 -15.47 45.96
C ARG A 143 23.42 -16.25 47.19
N ARG A 144 22.13 -16.43 47.30
CA ARG A 144 21.50 -17.17 48.43
C ARG A 144 21.95 -18.64 48.46
N ARG A 145 22.08 -19.27 47.31
CA ARG A 145 22.62 -20.64 47.24
C ARG A 145 24.06 -20.70 47.76
N ALA A 146 24.92 -19.78 47.32
CA ALA A 146 26.31 -19.69 47.77
C ALA A 146 26.42 -19.38 49.27
N GLU A 147 25.60 -18.48 49.81
CA GLU A 147 25.53 -18.19 51.23
C GLU A 147 25.12 -19.43 52.06
N PHE A 148 24.09 -20.16 51.60
CA PHE A 148 23.66 -21.39 52.24
C PHE A 148 24.73 -22.48 52.20
N GLU A 149 25.33 -22.71 51.03
CA GLU A 149 26.39 -23.69 50.86
C GLU A 149 27.64 -23.31 51.69
N LEU A 150 28.00 -22.04 51.77
CA LEU A 150 29.10 -21.52 52.60
C LEU A 150 28.84 -21.80 54.08
N ALA A 151 27.64 -21.46 54.57
CA ALA A 151 27.26 -21.73 55.97
C ALA A 151 27.35 -23.24 56.29
N LYS A 152 26.85 -24.10 55.37
CA LYS A 152 26.94 -25.56 55.51
C LYS A 152 28.39 -26.06 55.45
N ALA A 153 29.22 -25.55 54.56
CA ALA A 153 30.61 -25.89 54.43
C ALA A 153 31.40 -25.45 55.67
N LYS A 154 31.19 -24.25 56.21
CA LYS A 154 31.79 -23.75 57.46
C LYS A 154 31.42 -24.62 58.66
N ALA A 155 30.14 -25.00 58.81
CA ALA A 155 29.70 -25.89 59.86
C ALA A 155 30.36 -27.29 59.75
N ARG A 156 30.55 -27.81 58.50
CA ARG A 156 31.26 -29.06 58.30
C ARG A 156 32.74 -28.97 58.58
N ALA A 157 33.41 -27.90 58.12
CA ALA A 157 34.82 -27.62 58.40
C ALA A 157 35.09 -27.55 59.90
N HIS A 158 34.22 -26.86 60.65
CA HIS A 158 34.28 -26.73 62.09
C HIS A 158 34.29 -28.11 62.80
N ILE A 159 33.42 -29.04 62.38
CA ILE A 159 33.38 -30.42 62.88
C ILE A 159 34.68 -31.16 62.50
N LEU A 160 35.09 -31.08 61.23
CA LEU A 160 36.31 -31.75 60.74
C LEU A 160 37.57 -31.24 61.46
N GLU A 161 37.66 -29.96 61.76
CA GLU A 161 38.73 -29.35 62.53
C GLU A 161 38.82 -29.97 63.94
N GLY A 162 37.71 -30.10 64.64
CA GLY A 162 37.65 -30.81 65.92
C GLY A 162 38.08 -32.28 65.81
N LEU A 163 37.67 -33.01 64.74
CA LEU A 163 38.08 -34.37 64.50
C LEU A 163 39.56 -34.48 64.16
N ARG A 164 40.15 -33.50 63.49
CA ARG A 164 41.62 -33.47 63.21
C ARG A 164 42.38 -33.30 64.51
N ILE A 165 42.00 -32.37 65.41
CA ILE A 165 42.60 -32.21 66.75
C ILE A 165 42.50 -33.51 67.53
N ALA A 166 41.35 -34.18 67.52
CA ALA A 166 41.14 -35.42 68.22
C ALA A 166 42.05 -36.58 67.67
N LEU A 167 42.30 -36.59 66.35
CA LEU A 167 43.20 -37.60 65.72
C LEU A 167 44.67 -37.28 65.93
N GLU A 168 45.07 -36.04 66.11
CA GLU A 168 46.42 -35.62 66.43
C GLU A 168 46.81 -36.04 67.89
N PHE A 169 45.85 -35.84 68.84
CA PHE A 169 46.04 -36.19 70.25
C PHE A 169 45.25 -37.45 70.67
N LEU A 170 45.17 -38.43 69.78
CA LEU A 170 44.28 -39.60 69.88
C LEU A 170 44.38 -40.34 71.20
N ASP A 171 45.58 -40.62 71.68
CA ASP A 171 45.80 -41.35 72.93
C ASP A 171 45.26 -40.60 74.14
N GLU A 172 45.42 -39.27 74.16
CA GLU A 172 44.92 -38.45 75.23
C GLU A 172 43.37 -38.35 75.19
N VAL A 173 42.78 -38.22 74.00
CA VAL A 173 41.30 -38.20 73.80
C VAL A 173 40.68 -39.53 74.25
N ILE A 174 41.28 -40.67 73.89
CA ILE A 174 40.84 -42.02 74.34
C ILE A 174 40.95 -42.14 75.85
N ARG A 175 42.02 -41.65 76.44
CA ARG A 175 42.22 -41.69 77.91
C ARG A 175 41.10 -40.86 78.61
N ILE A 176 40.85 -39.64 78.18
CA ILE A 176 39.79 -38.79 78.73
C ILE A 176 38.40 -39.45 78.63
N ILE A 177 38.03 -40.00 77.46
CA ILE A 177 36.74 -40.67 77.27
C ILE A 177 36.62 -41.93 78.17
N ARG A 178 37.68 -42.71 78.36
CA ARG A 178 37.64 -43.90 79.21
C ARG A 178 37.58 -43.57 80.68
N GLN A 179 38.17 -42.43 81.14
CA GLN A 179 38.26 -42.06 82.55
C GLN A 179 37.04 -41.23 83.01
N ALA A 180 36.24 -40.70 82.06
CA ALA A 180 35.10 -39.92 82.38
C ALA A 180 33.93 -40.77 82.94
N GLU A 181 33.21 -40.25 83.96
CA GLU A 181 32.11 -40.91 84.61
C GLU A 181 30.81 -40.92 83.76
N SER A 182 30.72 -39.97 82.85
CA SER A 182 29.59 -39.80 81.91
C SER A 182 30.01 -39.18 80.58
N ALA A 183 29.18 -39.31 79.52
CA ALA A 183 29.39 -38.66 78.24
C ALA A 183 29.47 -37.13 78.34
N GLU A 184 28.66 -36.52 79.24
CA GLU A 184 28.69 -35.07 79.48
C GLU A 184 29.97 -34.64 80.20
N ALA A 185 30.48 -35.49 81.16
CA ALA A 185 31.76 -35.21 81.82
C ALA A 185 32.94 -35.35 80.79
N ALA A 186 32.89 -36.33 79.93
CA ALA A 186 33.87 -36.49 78.84
C ALA A 186 33.82 -35.27 77.90
N LYS A 187 32.65 -34.83 77.49
CA LYS A 187 32.44 -33.67 76.62
C LYS A 187 33.06 -32.38 77.25
N SER A 188 32.75 -32.11 78.53
CA SER A 188 33.27 -30.94 79.25
C SER A 188 34.80 -30.98 79.39
N GLN A 189 35.39 -32.15 79.65
CA GLN A 189 36.86 -32.32 79.74
C GLN A 189 37.55 -32.13 78.36
N LEU A 190 36.96 -32.65 77.27
CA LEU A 190 37.47 -32.45 75.90
C LEU A 190 37.42 -30.99 75.50
N MET A 191 36.31 -30.30 75.82
CA MET A 191 36.15 -28.85 75.56
C MET A 191 37.21 -28.04 76.34
N GLY A 192 37.37 -28.32 77.63
CA GLY A 192 38.32 -27.57 78.47
C GLY A 192 39.79 -27.85 78.09
N ARG A 193 40.14 -29.06 77.67
CA ARG A 193 41.53 -29.46 77.38
C ARG A 193 42.02 -28.99 76.01
N PHE A 194 41.21 -29.10 75.01
CA PHE A 194 41.58 -28.83 73.61
C PHE A 194 40.95 -27.57 73.03
N GLY A 195 40.20 -26.80 73.84
CA GLY A 195 39.53 -25.58 73.39
C GLY A 195 38.40 -25.85 72.35
N LEU A 196 37.82 -27.06 72.38
CA LEU A 196 36.81 -27.49 71.43
C LEU A 196 35.43 -26.88 71.74
N SER A 197 34.64 -26.64 70.70
CA SER A 197 33.22 -26.30 70.88
C SER A 197 32.40 -27.54 71.30
N GLU A 198 31.23 -27.33 71.82
CA GLU A 198 30.32 -28.39 72.20
C GLU A 198 29.99 -29.32 71.01
N LEU A 199 29.76 -28.77 69.81
CA LEU A 199 29.52 -29.52 68.57
C LEU A 199 30.71 -30.37 68.16
N GLN A 200 31.95 -29.85 68.31
CA GLN A 200 33.17 -30.60 68.02
C GLN A 200 33.36 -31.73 69.02
N ALA A 201 33.21 -31.48 70.30
CA ALA A 201 33.33 -32.49 71.36
C ALA A 201 32.27 -33.59 71.21
N GLN A 202 31.04 -33.24 70.88
CA GLN A 202 29.97 -34.22 70.58
C GLN A 202 30.32 -35.08 69.37
N ALA A 203 30.80 -34.47 68.26
CA ALA A 203 31.22 -35.20 67.07
C ALA A 203 32.39 -36.18 67.31
N ILE A 204 33.28 -35.84 68.24
CA ILE A 204 34.37 -36.74 68.69
C ILE A 204 33.80 -37.91 69.49
N LEU A 205 32.86 -37.69 70.38
CA LEU A 205 32.20 -38.75 71.14
C LEU A 205 31.40 -39.71 70.25
N ASP A 206 30.76 -39.18 69.23
CA ASP A 206 29.96 -39.94 68.27
C ASP A 206 30.82 -40.66 67.21
N MET A 207 32.16 -40.47 67.25
CA MET A 207 33.07 -41.02 66.27
C MET A 207 33.19 -42.54 66.43
N GLN A 208 32.94 -43.29 65.36
CA GLN A 208 33.11 -44.73 65.37
C GLN A 208 34.59 -45.15 65.43
N LEU A 209 34.92 -46.18 66.22
CA LEU A 209 36.29 -46.68 66.41
C LEU A 209 36.99 -47.06 65.08
N ARG A 210 36.27 -47.52 64.07
CA ARG A 210 36.81 -47.78 62.75
C ARG A 210 37.46 -46.58 62.06
N ARG A 211 37.03 -45.36 62.39
CA ARG A 211 37.59 -44.13 61.82
C ARG A 211 38.99 -43.77 62.36
N LEU A 212 39.47 -44.50 63.38
CA LEU A 212 40.82 -44.37 63.91
C LEU A 212 41.89 -45.03 63.05
N ALA A 213 41.52 -45.87 62.09
CA ALA A 213 42.42 -46.46 61.16
C ALA A 213 43.14 -45.43 60.25
N ALA A 214 44.40 -45.67 59.91
CA ALA A 214 45.24 -44.75 59.14
C ALA A 214 44.59 -44.27 57.85
N LEU A 215 43.91 -45.16 57.12
CA LEU A 215 43.16 -44.85 55.87
C LEU A 215 41.98 -43.94 56.12
N GLU A 216 41.25 -44.05 57.20
CA GLU A 216 40.13 -43.23 57.52
C GLU A 216 40.58 -41.83 58.05
N ARG A 217 41.74 -41.76 58.72
CA ARG A 217 42.34 -40.44 59.07
C ARG A 217 42.69 -39.63 57.80
N GLN A 218 43.28 -40.27 56.81
CA GLN A 218 43.57 -39.60 55.52
C GLN A 218 42.30 -39.06 54.87
N LYS A 219 41.22 -39.83 54.89
CA LYS A 219 39.92 -39.37 54.36
C LYS A 219 39.38 -38.12 55.05
N ILE A 220 39.53 -38.00 56.36
CA ILE A 220 39.12 -36.82 57.13
C ILE A 220 39.96 -35.61 56.72
N GLU A 221 41.27 -35.79 56.55
CA GLU A 221 42.15 -34.74 56.08
C GLU A 221 41.82 -34.31 54.63
N ASP A 222 41.62 -35.24 53.74
CA ASP A 222 41.24 -34.98 52.35
C ASP A 222 39.88 -34.26 52.29
N GLU A 223 38.87 -34.70 53.07
CA GLU A 223 37.58 -34.05 53.18
C GLU A 223 37.70 -32.61 53.71
N TYR A 224 38.53 -32.41 54.73
CA TYR A 224 38.78 -31.07 55.28
C TYR A 224 39.37 -30.14 54.21
N GLN A 225 40.35 -30.58 53.46
CA GLN A 225 40.97 -29.79 52.39
C GLN A 225 40.01 -29.47 51.28
N GLU A 226 39.13 -30.41 50.87
CA GLU A 226 38.08 -30.16 49.86
C GLU A 226 37.04 -29.15 50.35
N VAL A 227 36.61 -29.29 51.61
CA VAL A 227 35.69 -28.34 52.22
C VAL A 227 36.33 -26.95 52.32
N MET A 228 37.61 -26.83 52.71
CA MET A 228 38.30 -25.55 52.74
C MET A 228 38.46 -24.89 51.36
N LYS A 229 38.72 -25.68 50.32
CA LYS A 229 38.70 -25.21 48.91
C LYS A 229 37.33 -24.70 48.53
N THR A 230 36.27 -25.40 48.93
CA THR A 230 34.88 -25.00 48.68
C THR A 230 34.55 -23.70 49.39
N ILE A 231 34.95 -23.55 50.65
CA ILE A 231 34.79 -22.31 51.42
C ILE A 231 35.46 -21.14 50.70
N ALA A 232 36.75 -21.29 50.37
CA ALA A 232 37.51 -20.25 49.68
C ALA A 232 36.85 -19.84 48.34
N TYR A 233 36.37 -20.82 47.53
CA TYR A 233 35.66 -20.56 46.31
C TYR A 233 34.34 -19.80 46.54
N LEU A 234 33.53 -20.21 47.52
CA LEU A 234 32.25 -19.57 47.82
C LEU A 234 32.41 -18.17 48.40
N GLU A 235 33.44 -17.93 49.26
CA GLU A 235 33.78 -16.62 49.76
C GLU A 235 34.25 -15.70 48.65
N ASP A 236 35.08 -16.17 47.75
CA ASP A 236 35.54 -15.43 46.57
C ASP A 236 34.38 -15.12 45.60
N LEU A 237 33.46 -16.07 45.39
CA LEU A 237 32.26 -15.88 44.58
C LEU A 237 31.36 -14.79 45.16
N LEU A 238 31.15 -14.78 46.50
CA LEU A 238 30.29 -13.79 47.18
C LEU A 238 30.95 -12.43 47.26
N ALA A 239 32.27 -12.33 47.34
CA ALA A 239 33.02 -11.09 47.34
C ALA A 239 33.05 -10.37 46.00
N HIS A 240 32.85 -11.09 44.87
CA HIS A 240 33.00 -10.58 43.51
C HIS A 240 31.74 -10.77 42.68
N PRO A 241 30.83 -9.75 42.60
CA PRO A 241 29.58 -9.85 41.86
C PRO A 241 29.72 -10.19 40.36
N GLU A 242 30.86 -9.84 39.74
CA GLU A 242 31.21 -10.19 38.38
C GLU A 242 31.34 -11.70 38.15
N LYS A 243 31.80 -12.45 39.16
CA LYS A 243 31.90 -13.92 39.11
C LYS A 243 30.52 -14.58 39.12
N ILE A 244 29.58 -13.99 39.87
CA ILE A 244 28.16 -14.43 39.84
C ILE A 244 27.58 -14.23 38.45
N LEU A 245 27.87 -13.11 37.76
CA LEU A 245 27.41 -12.88 36.38
C LEU A 245 28.06 -13.86 35.39
N ALA A 246 29.36 -14.15 35.57
CA ALA A 246 30.06 -15.16 34.75
C ALA A 246 29.40 -16.54 34.89
N LEU A 247 29.02 -16.92 36.10
CA LEU A 247 28.32 -18.18 36.37
C LEU A 247 26.91 -18.18 35.74
N VAL A 248 26.17 -17.05 35.78
CA VAL A 248 24.91 -16.93 35.07
C VAL A 248 25.09 -17.14 33.57
N LYS A 249 26.15 -16.58 32.98
CA LYS A 249 26.47 -16.73 31.55
C LYS A 249 26.77 -18.19 31.19
N GLU A 250 27.56 -18.87 32.01
CA GLU A 250 27.93 -20.30 31.83
C GLU A 250 26.69 -21.20 31.92
N ASP A 251 25.81 -20.97 32.92
CA ASP A 251 24.53 -21.67 33.06
C ASP A 251 23.68 -21.50 31.79
N MET A 252 23.57 -20.27 31.26
CA MET A 252 22.78 -19.98 30.07
C MET A 252 23.39 -20.64 28.82
N GLN A 253 24.70 -20.64 28.67
CA GLN A 253 25.36 -21.28 27.55
C GLN A 253 25.11 -22.80 27.57
N THR A 254 25.25 -23.42 28.73
CA THR A 254 24.98 -24.85 28.91
C THR A 254 23.55 -25.23 28.55
N LEU A 255 22.58 -24.36 28.92
CA LEU A 255 21.18 -24.57 28.57
C LEU A 255 20.93 -24.39 27.07
N ALA A 256 21.58 -23.40 26.44
CA ALA A 256 21.49 -23.19 25.00
C ALA A 256 22.05 -24.36 24.20
N ASP A 257 23.22 -24.89 24.62
CA ASP A 257 23.87 -25.99 23.93
C ASP A 257 23.09 -27.32 24.07
N LYS A 258 22.40 -27.49 25.22
CA LYS A 258 21.63 -28.71 25.51
C LYS A 258 20.22 -28.73 24.95
N PHE A 259 19.55 -27.58 24.88
CA PHE A 259 18.12 -27.44 24.57
C PHE A 259 17.82 -26.50 23.42
N GLY A 260 18.83 -25.84 22.83
CA GLY A 260 18.65 -24.96 21.69
C GLY A 260 18.15 -25.74 20.47
N ASP A 261 17.07 -25.24 19.83
CA ASP A 261 16.53 -25.77 18.59
C ASP A 261 16.21 -24.65 17.60
N GLU A 262 16.08 -25.01 16.32
CA GLU A 262 15.71 -24.04 15.27
C GLU A 262 14.24 -23.61 15.38
N ARG A 263 13.98 -22.35 14.99
CA ARG A 263 12.62 -21.83 14.92
C ARG A 263 11.80 -22.57 13.86
N ARG A 264 10.68 -23.17 14.23
CA ARG A 264 9.74 -23.85 13.31
C ARG A 264 8.80 -22.90 12.61
N THR A 265 8.33 -21.84 13.29
CA THR A 265 7.44 -20.83 12.70
C THR A 265 8.20 -19.92 11.76
N LYS A 266 7.80 -19.87 10.49
CA LYS A 266 8.37 -18.99 9.46
C LYS A 266 7.89 -17.58 9.66
N ILE A 267 8.80 -16.62 9.54
CA ILE A 267 8.49 -15.18 9.54
C ILE A 267 8.71 -14.68 8.12
N MET A 268 7.65 -14.20 7.48
CA MET A 268 7.71 -13.56 6.16
C MET A 268 7.79 -12.05 6.38
N ALA A 269 8.83 -11.46 5.79
CA ALA A 269 9.06 -10.01 5.90
C ALA A 269 8.10 -9.19 5.02
N ASP A 270 7.36 -9.84 4.13
CA ASP A 270 6.49 -9.19 3.17
C ASP A 270 5.29 -8.55 3.88
N GLU A 271 5.20 -7.24 3.77
CA GLU A 271 4.39 -6.33 4.59
C GLU A 271 2.93 -6.22 4.17
N ARG A 272 2.44 -7.06 3.28
CA ARG A 272 1.01 -7.04 2.94
C ARG A 272 0.16 -7.59 4.08
N GLU A 273 0.07 -6.78 5.13
CA GLU A 273 -0.78 -7.04 6.30
C GLU A 273 -2.26 -7.11 5.92
N SER A 274 -2.67 -6.32 4.94
CA SER A 274 -4.01 -6.31 4.40
C SER A 274 -3.97 -6.51 2.88
N PHE A 275 -4.87 -7.34 2.37
CA PHE A 275 -5.19 -7.31 0.94
C PHE A 275 -5.84 -5.96 0.65
N GLU A 276 -5.29 -5.22 -0.30
CA GLU A 276 -5.97 -4.03 -0.80
C GLU A 276 -7.34 -4.47 -1.31
N ASP A 277 -8.38 -3.72 -0.97
CA ASP A 277 -9.74 -3.99 -1.44
C ASP A 277 -9.78 -4.09 -2.97
N GLU A 278 -8.87 -3.41 -3.64
CA GLU A 278 -8.65 -3.43 -5.07
C GLU A 278 -8.33 -4.83 -5.63
N GLU A 279 -7.54 -5.65 -4.92
CA GLU A 279 -7.20 -7.03 -5.36
C GLU A 279 -8.39 -8.00 -5.28
N LEU A 280 -9.39 -7.66 -4.49
CA LEU A 280 -10.60 -8.47 -4.30
C LEU A 280 -11.72 -8.11 -5.29
N ILE A 281 -11.64 -6.95 -5.93
CA ILE A 281 -12.65 -6.43 -6.84
C ILE A 281 -12.30 -6.82 -8.28
N PRO A 282 -13.26 -7.34 -9.08
CA PRO A 282 -13.01 -7.63 -10.48
C PRO A 282 -12.74 -6.36 -11.26
N ASP A 283 -11.70 -6.39 -12.10
CA ASP A 283 -11.44 -5.31 -13.04
C ASP A 283 -12.38 -5.39 -14.23
N LYS A 284 -13.42 -4.55 -14.23
CA LYS A 284 -14.46 -4.49 -15.28
C LYS A 284 -14.42 -3.14 -15.99
N ALA A 285 -14.79 -3.14 -17.28
CA ALA A 285 -15.06 -1.91 -18.01
C ALA A 285 -16.42 -1.32 -17.57
N VAL A 286 -16.41 -0.06 -17.17
CA VAL A 286 -17.56 0.66 -16.66
C VAL A 286 -17.70 2.04 -17.31
N LEU A 287 -18.92 2.56 -17.36
CA LEU A 287 -19.22 3.94 -17.70
C LEU A 287 -19.52 4.72 -16.42
N ILE A 288 -18.76 5.77 -16.18
CA ILE A 288 -18.97 6.70 -15.08
C ILE A 288 -19.83 7.85 -15.58
N SER A 289 -20.98 8.05 -14.95
CA SER A 289 -21.92 9.14 -15.27
C SER A 289 -21.96 10.14 -14.12
N LEU A 290 -21.83 11.44 -14.42
CA LEU A 290 -21.93 12.52 -13.44
C LEU A 290 -22.96 13.57 -13.92
N THR A 291 -23.87 13.99 -13.04
CA THR A 291 -24.84 15.06 -13.33
C THR A 291 -24.37 16.42 -12.85
N GLN A 292 -24.99 17.48 -13.36
CA GLN A 292 -24.74 18.87 -12.98
C GLN A 292 -24.93 19.12 -11.48
N LYS A 293 -25.90 18.46 -10.85
CA LYS A 293 -26.16 18.55 -9.41
C LYS A 293 -25.23 17.66 -8.57
N GLY A 294 -24.28 16.95 -9.22
CA GLY A 294 -23.26 16.14 -8.55
C GLY A 294 -23.70 14.72 -8.21
N TYR A 295 -24.70 14.12 -8.87
CA TYR A 295 -24.98 12.70 -8.74
C TYR A 295 -24.04 11.90 -9.63
N ILE A 296 -23.38 10.90 -9.03
CA ILE A 296 -22.42 10.03 -9.70
C ILE A 296 -22.79 8.55 -9.53
N LYS A 297 -22.53 7.78 -10.57
CA LYS A 297 -22.63 6.32 -10.56
C LYS A 297 -21.67 5.70 -11.58
N GLN A 298 -21.38 4.41 -11.42
CA GLN A 298 -20.80 3.60 -12.48
C GLN A 298 -21.80 2.54 -12.95
N THR A 299 -21.74 2.22 -14.25
CA THR A 299 -22.61 1.22 -14.87
C THR A 299 -21.76 0.36 -15.80
N PRO A 300 -21.84 -1.00 -15.74
CA PRO A 300 -21.16 -1.87 -16.68
C PRO A 300 -21.48 -1.53 -18.14
N VAL A 301 -20.47 -1.54 -19.02
CA VAL A 301 -20.61 -1.12 -20.44
C VAL A 301 -21.60 -1.99 -21.20
N ASP A 302 -21.74 -3.26 -20.85
CA ASP A 302 -22.65 -4.22 -21.46
C ASP A 302 -24.15 -3.88 -21.30
N GLN A 303 -24.50 -3.03 -20.34
CA GLN A 303 -25.89 -2.54 -20.16
C GLN A 303 -26.32 -1.53 -21.24
N TYR A 304 -25.38 -0.99 -22.04
CA TYR A 304 -25.65 -0.07 -23.13
C TYR A 304 -25.52 -0.79 -24.48
N LYS A 305 -26.65 -1.22 -25.08
CA LYS A 305 -26.67 -1.86 -26.40
C LYS A 305 -26.49 -0.82 -27.51
N ALA A 306 -25.71 -1.17 -28.54
CA ALA A 306 -25.54 -0.32 -29.73
C ALA A 306 -26.87 -0.15 -30.47
N GLN A 307 -27.15 1.05 -30.99
CA GLN A 307 -28.35 1.41 -31.76
C GLN A 307 -27.94 2.07 -33.10
N GLY A 308 -28.73 1.88 -34.15
CA GLY A 308 -28.51 2.53 -35.44
C GLY A 308 -28.73 4.07 -35.35
N ARG A 309 -28.19 4.77 -36.35
CA ARG A 309 -28.32 6.23 -36.51
C ARG A 309 -29.79 6.69 -36.54
N GLY A 310 -30.11 7.79 -35.86
CA GLY A 310 -31.48 8.36 -35.80
C GLY A 310 -32.43 7.62 -34.85
N GLY A 311 -31.89 6.72 -33.98
CA GLY A 311 -32.67 6.10 -32.92
C GLY A 311 -33.20 7.11 -31.89
N ARG A 312 -34.22 6.70 -31.09
CA ARG A 312 -34.80 7.55 -30.02
C ARG A 312 -33.98 7.54 -28.74
N GLY A 313 -32.91 6.72 -28.67
CA GLY A 313 -32.11 6.52 -27.48
C GLY A 313 -32.84 5.74 -26.37
N VAL A 314 -32.16 5.50 -25.28
CA VAL A 314 -32.69 4.83 -24.06
C VAL A 314 -32.38 5.70 -22.86
N SER A 315 -33.20 5.60 -21.80
CA SER A 315 -32.92 6.31 -20.54
C SER A 315 -31.57 5.87 -19.99
N GLY A 316 -30.63 6.80 -19.88
CA GLY A 316 -29.27 6.56 -19.36
C GLY A 316 -29.13 6.82 -17.87
N MET A 317 -29.99 7.66 -17.32
CA MET A 317 -30.01 8.00 -15.89
C MET A 317 -31.37 8.63 -15.53
N ALA A 318 -31.94 8.27 -14.39
CA ALA A 318 -33.12 9.00 -13.86
C ALA A 318 -32.63 10.32 -13.27
N THR A 319 -32.98 11.41 -13.92
CA THR A 319 -32.76 12.77 -13.42
C THR A 319 -34.04 13.30 -12.79
N LYS A 320 -33.92 14.09 -11.73
CA LYS A 320 -35.04 14.91 -11.23
C LYS A 320 -35.23 16.11 -12.19
N GLU A 321 -36.39 16.75 -12.16
CA GLU A 321 -36.63 18.02 -12.86
C GLU A 321 -35.46 18.99 -12.66
N ALA A 322 -34.91 19.52 -13.76
CA ALA A 322 -33.77 20.43 -13.81
C ALA A 322 -32.41 19.85 -13.31
N ASP A 323 -32.09 18.57 -13.56
CA ASP A 323 -30.74 18.03 -13.41
C ASP A 323 -30.30 17.38 -14.73
N GLU A 324 -29.04 17.60 -15.16
CA GLU A 324 -28.51 17.21 -16.46
C GLU A 324 -27.25 16.34 -16.29
N VAL A 325 -27.07 15.31 -17.14
CA VAL A 325 -25.83 14.54 -17.19
C VAL A 325 -24.79 15.33 -17.96
N ILE A 326 -23.71 15.73 -17.26
CA ILE A 326 -22.63 16.54 -17.84
C ILE A 326 -21.42 15.75 -18.28
N PHE A 327 -21.14 14.61 -17.63
CA PHE A 327 -20.02 13.74 -17.96
C PHE A 327 -20.46 12.29 -18.11
N LEU A 328 -19.90 11.65 -19.14
CA LEU A 328 -19.92 10.22 -19.33
C LEU A 328 -18.53 9.80 -19.81
N GLU A 329 -17.78 9.07 -18.97
CA GLU A 329 -16.42 8.63 -19.30
C GLU A 329 -16.30 7.12 -19.11
N SER A 330 -15.53 6.48 -20.00
CA SER A 330 -15.20 5.05 -19.90
C SER A 330 -14.00 4.87 -19.00
N ALA A 331 -14.11 3.94 -18.06
CA ALA A 331 -13.05 3.61 -17.10
C ALA A 331 -13.05 2.10 -16.79
N ARG A 332 -12.01 1.66 -16.11
CA ARG A 332 -12.01 0.34 -15.45
C ARG A 332 -12.20 0.52 -13.94
N THR A 333 -12.70 -0.50 -13.28
CA THR A 333 -12.94 -0.45 -11.82
C THR A 333 -11.66 -0.19 -11.02
N HIS A 334 -10.49 -0.59 -11.51
CA HIS A 334 -9.19 -0.36 -10.86
C HIS A 334 -8.52 0.96 -11.24
N ASP A 335 -9.07 1.72 -12.19
CA ASP A 335 -8.52 3.01 -12.58
C ASP A 335 -8.63 4.02 -11.44
N THR A 336 -7.69 4.95 -11.39
CA THR A 336 -7.79 6.13 -10.55
C THR A 336 -8.52 7.21 -11.32
N VAL A 337 -9.66 7.66 -10.81
CA VAL A 337 -10.50 8.68 -11.44
C VAL A 337 -10.16 10.03 -10.82
N LEU A 338 -9.64 10.94 -11.65
CA LEU A 338 -9.32 12.30 -11.28
C LEU A 338 -10.50 13.21 -11.61
N PHE A 339 -10.96 13.98 -10.62
CA PHE A 339 -12.03 14.95 -10.73
C PHE A 339 -11.45 16.36 -10.65
N PHE A 340 -11.51 17.10 -11.73
CA PHE A 340 -11.04 18.48 -11.81
C PHE A 340 -12.19 19.44 -11.63
N SER A 341 -12.01 20.43 -10.77
CA SER A 341 -13.04 21.43 -10.51
C SER A 341 -12.83 22.71 -11.33
N ASP A 342 -13.93 23.45 -11.51
CA ASP A 342 -13.95 24.79 -12.12
C ASP A 342 -13.01 25.79 -11.41
N LYS A 343 -12.66 25.53 -10.15
CA LYS A 343 -11.75 26.36 -9.33
C LYS A 343 -10.27 25.94 -9.41
N GLY A 344 -9.92 25.04 -10.33
CA GLY A 344 -8.53 24.58 -10.50
C GLY A 344 -8.02 23.67 -9.41
N LYS A 345 -8.90 22.88 -8.77
CA LYS A 345 -8.54 21.80 -7.86
C LYS A 345 -8.75 20.44 -8.50
N VAL A 346 -8.05 19.43 -7.99
CA VAL A 346 -8.21 18.04 -8.39
C VAL A 346 -8.41 17.14 -7.17
N TYR A 347 -9.32 16.19 -7.29
CA TYR A 347 -9.61 15.12 -6.34
C TYR A 347 -9.41 13.77 -7.01
N ALA A 348 -9.11 12.74 -6.23
CA ALA A 348 -8.90 11.39 -6.75
C ALA A 348 -9.64 10.35 -5.92
N ILE A 349 -10.31 9.42 -6.59
CA ILE A 349 -10.83 8.19 -6.00
C ILE A 349 -10.60 7.02 -6.95
N LYS A 350 -10.65 5.80 -6.42
CA LYS A 350 -10.59 4.59 -7.25
C LYS A 350 -11.96 4.33 -7.91
N GLY A 351 -11.95 3.82 -9.14
CA GLY A 351 -13.18 3.52 -9.88
C GLY A 351 -14.16 2.64 -9.08
N TYR A 352 -13.65 1.62 -8.39
CA TYR A 352 -14.48 0.73 -7.56
C TYR A 352 -15.14 1.40 -6.35
N GLN A 353 -14.68 2.59 -5.92
CA GLN A 353 -15.30 3.36 -4.85
C GLN A 353 -16.56 4.10 -5.31
N ILE A 354 -16.74 4.25 -6.62
CA ILE A 354 -17.97 4.80 -7.20
C ILE A 354 -19.02 3.69 -7.17
N PRO A 355 -20.20 3.89 -6.56
CA PRO A 355 -21.21 2.84 -6.47
C PRO A 355 -21.71 2.37 -7.84
N GLU A 356 -21.74 1.03 -8.03
CA GLU A 356 -22.38 0.43 -9.20
C GLU A 356 -23.90 0.56 -9.07
N ALA A 357 -24.53 1.02 -10.12
CA ALA A 357 -25.98 1.19 -10.16
C ALA A 357 -26.54 0.84 -11.54
N ALA A 358 -27.81 0.44 -11.56
CA ALA A 358 -28.54 0.18 -12.79
C ALA A 358 -28.56 1.42 -13.70
N ARG A 359 -28.69 1.19 -15.02
CA ARG A 359 -28.65 2.24 -16.03
C ARG A 359 -29.62 3.39 -15.76
N ASP A 360 -30.83 3.11 -15.25
CA ASP A 360 -31.89 4.06 -14.94
C ASP A 360 -31.83 4.61 -13.50
N ALA A 361 -30.95 4.11 -12.64
CA ALA A 361 -30.80 4.59 -11.27
C ALA A 361 -30.12 5.97 -11.21
N LYS A 362 -30.39 6.71 -10.13
CA LYS A 362 -29.92 8.09 -9.92
C LYS A 362 -28.45 8.20 -9.49
N GLY A 363 -27.91 7.18 -8.81
CA GLY A 363 -26.57 7.23 -8.20
C GLY A 363 -26.54 7.93 -6.84
N VAL A 364 -25.34 8.29 -6.37
CA VAL A 364 -25.07 8.95 -5.08
C VAL A 364 -24.49 10.35 -5.30
N TYR A 365 -24.56 11.21 -4.28
CA TYR A 365 -23.90 12.50 -4.32
C TYR A 365 -22.37 12.36 -4.28
N LEU A 366 -21.67 13.07 -5.16
CA LEU A 366 -20.22 13.08 -5.26
C LEU A 366 -19.57 13.58 -3.96
N SER A 367 -20.21 14.52 -3.26
CA SER A 367 -19.76 15.00 -1.94
C SER A 367 -19.70 13.93 -0.85
N ASN A 368 -20.34 12.76 -1.04
CA ASN A 368 -20.22 11.62 -0.16
C ASN A 368 -18.93 10.80 -0.43
N LEU A 369 -18.29 11.04 -1.58
CA LEU A 369 -17.09 10.31 -2.02
C LEU A 369 -15.83 11.16 -1.96
N ILE A 370 -15.93 12.49 -2.23
CA ILE A 370 -14.83 13.45 -2.20
C ILE A 370 -15.22 14.72 -1.43
N SER A 371 -14.22 15.39 -0.84
CA SER A 371 -14.44 16.61 -0.04
C SER A 371 -14.51 17.87 -0.93
N ILE A 372 -15.51 17.93 -1.84
CA ILE A 372 -15.75 19.09 -2.70
C ILE A 372 -16.44 20.21 -1.92
N LEU A 373 -16.07 21.46 -2.22
CA LEU A 373 -16.68 22.63 -1.57
C LEU A 373 -18.08 22.94 -2.15
N PRO A 374 -19.00 23.57 -1.38
CA PRO A 374 -20.38 23.83 -1.82
C PRO A 374 -20.51 24.67 -3.11
N ASN A 375 -19.53 25.56 -3.38
CA ASN A 375 -19.52 26.45 -4.56
C ASN A 375 -18.56 26.00 -5.66
N GLU A 376 -18.16 24.74 -5.64
CA GLU A 376 -17.21 24.13 -6.55
C GLU A 376 -17.94 23.07 -7.40
N ARG A 377 -17.71 23.09 -8.72
CA ARG A 377 -18.32 22.16 -9.68
C ARG A 377 -17.21 21.38 -10.38
N ILE A 378 -17.49 20.13 -10.70
CA ILE A 378 -16.56 19.34 -11.52
C ILE A 378 -16.69 19.78 -12.97
N SER A 379 -15.57 20.17 -13.56
CA SER A 379 -15.44 20.64 -14.93
C SER A 379 -14.77 19.63 -15.86
N ALA A 380 -14.02 18.65 -15.32
CA ALA A 380 -13.44 17.57 -16.09
C ALA A 380 -13.28 16.30 -15.25
N LEU A 381 -13.40 15.15 -15.90
CA LEU A 381 -13.22 13.83 -15.34
C LEU A 381 -12.18 13.08 -16.19
N LEU A 382 -11.15 12.52 -15.54
CA LEU A 382 -10.06 11.84 -16.24
C LEU A 382 -9.75 10.52 -15.53
N PRO A 383 -10.14 9.38 -16.09
CA PRO A 383 -9.72 8.07 -15.62
C PRO A 383 -8.25 7.82 -16.03
N ILE A 384 -7.43 7.40 -15.08
CA ILE A 384 -6.03 7.03 -15.29
C ILE A 384 -5.87 5.55 -14.96
N SER A 385 -5.33 4.77 -15.89
CA SER A 385 -5.13 3.34 -15.68
C SER A 385 -4.20 3.05 -14.49
N LYS A 386 -4.45 1.92 -13.82
CA LYS A 386 -3.64 1.47 -12.67
C LYS A 386 -2.15 1.42 -13.00
N SER A 387 -1.79 0.93 -14.19
CA SER A 387 -0.39 0.82 -14.62
C SER A 387 0.29 2.19 -14.79
N LEU A 388 -0.40 3.15 -15.40
CA LEU A 388 0.12 4.51 -15.58
C LEU A 388 0.27 5.25 -14.24
N MET A 389 -0.69 5.09 -13.33
CA MET A 389 -0.62 5.70 -12.00
C MET A 389 0.50 5.09 -11.15
N ALA A 390 0.73 3.77 -11.26
CA ALA A 390 1.84 3.10 -10.59
C ALA A 390 3.20 3.57 -11.12
N ALA A 391 3.34 3.71 -12.44
CA ALA A 391 4.56 4.25 -13.06
C ALA A 391 4.83 5.70 -12.61
N ALA A 392 3.81 6.56 -12.59
CA ALA A 392 3.93 7.94 -12.14
C ALA A 392 4.32 8.05 -10.64
N LYS A 393 3.85 7.12 -9.81
CA LYS A 393 4.23 7.06 -8.39
C LYS A 393 5.69 6.62 -8.21
N ALA A 394 6.16 5.66 -9.00
CA ALA A 394 7.56 5.20 -8.97
C ALA A 394 8.51 6.29 -9.44
N GLU A 395 8.14 7.04 -10.48
CA GLU A 395 8.91 8.19 -11.00
C GLU A 395 9.11 9.27 -9.93
N ARG A 396 8.05 9.63 -9.22
CA ARG A 396 8.12 10.59 -8.12
C ARG A 396 9.00 10.13 -6.96
N ALA A 397 8.95 8.86 -6.59
CA ALA A 397 9.79 8.32 -5.51
C ALA A 397 11.29 8.41 -5.87
N GLY A 398 11.65 8.24 -7.15
CA GLY A 398 13.01 8.44 -7.63
C GLY A 398 13.47 9.93 -7.63
N GLU A 399 12.54 10.86 -7.89
CA GLU A 399 12.83 12.31 -7.84
C GLU A 399 13.04 12.79 -6.38
N ASP A 400 12.23 12.29 -5.42
CA ASP A 400 12.37 12.63 -4.00
C ASP A 400 13.71 12.08 -3.42
N ASP A 401 14.23 10.94 -3.90
CA ASP A 401 15.54 10.37 -3.50
C ASP A 401 16.74 11.14 -4.10
N GLU A 402 16.59 11.76 -5.28
CA GLU A 402 17.64 12.60 -5.90
C GLU A 402 17.75 13.99 -5.24
N GLU A 403 16.63 14.57 -4.74
CA GLU A 403 16.63 15.85 -4.01
C GLU A 403 17.24 15.76 -2.61
N GLU A 404 17.17 14.60 -1.92
CA GLU A 404 17.82 14.40 -0.61
C GLU A 404 19.35 14.31 -0.68
N THR A 405 19.95 14.15 -1.86
CA THR A 405 21.41 14.06 -2.03
C THR A 405 22.11 15.38 -2.34
N ASP A 406 21.38 16.47 -2.61
CA ASP A 406 21.93 17.79 -2.96
C ASP A 406 21.52 18.91 -1.97
N ASP A 407 21.51 18.65 -0.66
CA ASP A 407 21.27 19.69 0.35
C ASP A 407 22.56 20.40 0.75
N GLY A 408 22.92 21.42 -0.03
CA GLY A 408 24.08 22.27 0.18
C GLY A 408 24.10 23.58 -0.58
N ARG A 409 22.99 24.36 -0.63
CA ARG A 409 23.06 25.83 -0.76
C ARG A 409 21.68 26.49 -0.74
N LEU A 410 21.39 27.20 0.34
CA LEU A 410 20.36 28.23 0.40
C LEU A 410 20.79 29.43 -0.44
N GLU A 411 20.10 29.69 -1.54
CA GLU A 411 20.05 31.00 -2.17
C GLU A 411 18.61 31.52 -2.17
N THR A 412 18.42 32.60 -1.45
CA THR A 412 17.21 33.41 -1.37
C THR A 412 16.97 34.09 -2.72
N ALA A 413 15.88 33.75 -3.40
CA ALA A 413 15.43 34.47 -4.60
C ALA A 413 14.25 35.38 -4.26
N GLU A 414 14.48 36.68 -4.44
CA GLU A 414 13.49 37.75 -4.43
C GLU A 414 12.48 37.64 -5.59
N PRO A 415 11.28 38.22 -5.51
CA PRO A 415 10.25 38.11 -6.55
C PRO A 415 10.58 39.05 -7.72
N ALA A 416 10.68 38.50 -8.92
CA ALA A 416 10.86 39.28 -10.17
C ALA A 416 9.54 39.90 -10.62
N GLU A 417 9.60 41.19 -10.85
CA GLU A 417 8.59 42.09 -11.39
C GLU A 417 8.21 41.82 -12.86
N ALA A 418 7.05 42.36 -13.23
CA ALA A 418 6.41 42.25 -14.52
C ALA A 418 7.28 42.71 -15.70
N ASP A 419 7.25 41.94 -16.79
CA ASP A 419 7.90 42.32 -18.04
C ASP A 419 6.89 42.90 -19.04
N GLU A 420 7.27 44.08 -19.55
CA GLU A 420 6.56 44.92 -20.49
C GLU A 420 6.51 44.34 -21.91
N LEU A 421 5.52 44.76 -22.62
CA LEU A 421 5.24 44.53 -24.02
C LEU A 421 6.38 45.01 -24.94
N VAL A 422 6.89 44.12 -25.80
CA VAL A 422 7.58 44.54 -27.00
C VAL A 422 6.82 44.05 -28.23
N GLU A 423 6.18 44.99 -28.89
CA GLU A 423 5.71 44.86 -30.28
C GLU A 423 6.93 44.85 -31.21
N SER A 424 7.06 43.86 -32.07
CA SER A 424 7.95 43.90 -33.21
C SER A 424 7.13 43.78 -34.51
N GLU A 425 7.19 44.84 -35.27
CA GLU A 425 6.68 44.98 -36.62
C GLU A 425 7.34 43.97 -37.59
N GLU A 426 6.50 43.46 -38.49
CA GLU A 426 6.94 42.67 -39.65
C GLU A 426 7.49 43.62 -40.72
N THR A 427 8.69 43.39 -41.15
CA THR A 427 9.19 43.85 -42.46
C THR A 427 9.52 42.65 -43.32
N GLU A 428 8.82 42.55 -44.43
CA GLU A 428 9.14 41.71 -45.57
C GLU A 428 10.44 42.20 -46.27
N THR A 429 11.36 41.30 -46.56
CA THR A 429 12.30 41.45 -47.69
C THR A 429 12.58 40.10 -48.31
N GLU A 430 12.32 40.04 -49.63
CA GLU A 430 12.78 39.03 -50.57
C GLU A 430 14.28 39.15 -50.77
N ASP A 431 15.01 38.11 -51.00
CA ASP A 431 15.73 37.72 -52.24
C ASP A 431 16.94 36.79 -51.96
N GLY A 432 17.03 35.78 -52.75
CA GLY A 432 18.18 35.40 -53.60
C GLY A 432 19.37 34.64 -52.97
N GLY A 433 19.44 33.34 -53.30
CA GLY A 433 20.65 32.87 -53.96
C GLY A 433 21.65 31.96 -53.26
N GLN A 434 21.67 30.77 -53.78
CA GLN A 434 22.84 29.93 -54.12
C GLN A 434 23.44 28.93 -53.13
N GLU A 435 23.48 27.73 -53.72
CA GLU A 435 24.04 26.45 -53.31
C GLU A 435 25.54 26.49 -52.95
N THR A 436 25.95 25.70 -51.99
CA THR A 436 27.15 24.84 -52.13
C THR A 436 26.95 23.56 -51.34
N ALA A 437 27.10 22.45 -52.05
CA ALA A 437 27.21 21.11 -51.54
C ALA A 437 28.53 20.93 -50.76
N ASP A 438 28.47 20.19 -49.67
CA ASP A 438 29.63 19.41 -49.24
C ASP A 438 29.15 18.10 -48.55
N ASP A 439 29.72 17.01 -49.09
CA ASP A 439 29.49 15.61 -48.72
C ASP A 439 30.01 15.33 -47.31
N GLN A 440 29.14 14.84 -46.41
CA GLN A 440 29.58 13.98 -45.32
C GLN A 440 28.51 12.89 -45.03
N GLN A 441 28.98 11.64 -45.01
CA GLN A 441 28.26 10.39 -44.84
C GLN A 441 27.45 10.34 -43.54
N PRO A 442 26.31 9.61 -43.50
CA PRO A 442 25.52 9.46 -42.27
C PRO A 442 26.17 8.43 -41.37
N GLU A 443 26.60 8.85 -40.19
CA GLU A 443 26.82 7.96 -39.05
C GLU A 443 25.46 7.38 -38.59
N ASP A 444 25.42 6.07 -38.41
CA ASP A 444 24.34 5.30 -37.85
C ASP A 444 23.95 5.83 -36.45
N GLN A 445 22.98 6.72 -36.40
CA GLN A 445 22.27 7.04 -35.14
C GLN A 445 21.14 6.06 -34.95
N GLN A 446 21.34 5.09 -34.06
CA GLN A 446 20.27 4.32 -33.45
C GLN A 446 19.21 5.30 -32.89
N PRO A 447 17.90 5.04 -33.11
CA PRO A 447 16.86 5.91 -32.55
C PRO A 447 16.93 5.88 -31.02
N ALA A 448 17.32 7.00 -30.41
CA ALA A 448 17.22 7.22 -29.00
C ALA A 448 15.75 6.96 -28.59
N ILE A 449 15.54 5.96 -27.76
CA ILE A 449 14.26 5.67 -27.08
C ILE A 449 14.00 6.90 -26.21
N SER A 450 13.23 7.87 -26.72
CA SER A 450 12.80 9.02 -25.94
C SER A 450 11.89 8.52 -24.82
N ASN A 451 12.35 8.57 -23.58
CA ASN A 451 11.54 8.41 -22.38
C ASN A 451 10.52 9.55 -22.33
N GLN A 452 9.40 9.39 -23.04
CA GLN A 452 8.33 10.38 -23.08
C GLN A 452 7.46 10.22 -21.83
N ARG A 453 7.60 11.15 -20.91
CA ARG A 453 6.84 11.17 -19.65
C ARG A 453 5.38 11.53 -19.92
N PRO A 454 4.41 10.81 -19.33
CA PRO A 454 3.00 11.17 -19.45
C PRO A 454 2.74 12.48 -18.71
N THR A 455 2.04 13.42 -19.40
CA THR A 455 1.66 14.70 -18.84
C THR A 455 0.15 14.92 -18.91
N ILE A 456 -0.38 15.78 -18.04
CA ILE A 456 -1.78 16.21 -18.05
C ILE A 456 -1.83 17.61 -18.66
N ALA A 457 -2.50 17.74 -19.82
CA ALA A 457 -2.83 19.00 -20.43
C ALA A 457 -4.16 19.52 -19.89
N MET A 458 -4.19 20.78 -19.45
CA MET A 458 -5.35 21.44 -18.84
C MET A 458 -5.66 22.73 -19.61
N CYS A 459 -6.92 22.94 -20.00
CA CYS A 459 -7.34 24.12 -20.74
C CYS A 459 -8.53 24.80 -20.07
N THR A 460 -8.48 26.12 -19.96
CA THR A 460 -9.56 26.95 -19.40
C THR A 460 -10.59 27.31 -20.45
N LEU A 461 -11.78 27.74 -20.01
CA LEU A 461 -12.89 28.19 -20.86
C LEU A 461 -12.46 29.36 -21.77
N ARG A 462 -11.58 30.24 -21.28
CA ARG A 462 -11.06 31.40 -22.03
C ARG A 462 -9.81 31.13 -22.85
N GLY A 463 -9.41 29.84 -22.97
CA GLY A 463 -8.35 29.40 -23.87
C GLY A 463 -6.93 29.57 -23.33
N ARG A 464 -6.70 29.43 -22.02
CA ARG A 464 -5.37 29.22 -21.44
C ARG A 464 -5.10 27.73 -21.32
N ILE A 465 -3.86 27.32 -21.55
CA ILE A 465 -3.44 25.93 -21.49
C ILE A 465 -2.14 25.77 -20.70
N LYS A 466 -1.99 24.64 -20.03
CA LYS A 466 -0.72 24.20 -19.44
C LYS A 466 -0.57 22.69 -19.48
N ARG A 467 0.67 22.20 -19.29
CA ARG A 467 0.98 20.79 -19.07
C ARG A 467 1.66 20.61 -17.73
N VAL A 468 1.33 19.51 -17.05
CA VAL A 468 1.95 19.11 -15.77
C VAL A 468 2.26 17.63 -15.84
N ALA A 469 3.41 17.18 -15.31
CA ALA A 469 3.76 15.77 -15.22
C ALA A 469 2.70 14.97 -14.45
N LEU A 470 2.39 13.77 -14.88
CA LEU A 470 1.41 12.89 -14.19
C LEU A 470 1.92 12.53 -12.78
N SER A 471 3.23 12.40 -12.58
CA SER A 471 3.89 12.14 -11.28
C SER A 471 3.49 13.17 -10.20
N ALA A 472 3.26 14.43 -10.58
CA ALA A 472 2.79 15.49 -9.68
C ALA A 472 1.39 15.22 -9.08
N PHE A 473 0.62 14.29 -9.66
CA PHE A 473 -0.73 13.89 -9.22
C PHE A 473 -0.78 12.49 -8.61
N SER A 474 0.36 11.87 -8.34
CA SER A 474 0.44 10.52 -7.78
C SER A 474 -0.04 10.42 -6.32
N ASN A 475 -0.06 11.53 -5.58
CA ASN A 475 -0.50 11.59 -4.18
C ASN A 475 -1.43 12.80 -3.96
N ILE A 476 -2.74 12.59 -4.12
CA ILE A 476 -3.77 13.62 -3.92
C ILE A 476 -4.45 13.38 -2.57
N ARG A 477 -4.39 14.38 -1.70
CA ARG A 477 -5.06 14.33 -0.38
C ARG A 477 -6.59 14.38 -0.53
N ALA A 478 -7.32 13.88 0.46
CA ALA A 478 -8.79 13.90 0.47
C ALA A 478 -9.37 15.32 0.35
N SER A 479 -8.67 16.35 0.85
CA SER A 479 -9.04 17.77 0.72
C SER A 479 -8.85 18.35 -0.69
N GLY A 480 -8.36 17.54 -1.64
CA GLY A 480 -8.00 17.98 -2.99
C GLY A 480 -6.63 18.66 -3.04
N LEU A 481 -6.19 18.93 -4.26
CA LEU A 481 -4.90 19.53 -4.58
C LEU A 481 -5.11 20.65 -5.60
N ILE A 482 -4.42 21.79 -5.47
CA ILE A 482 -4.44 22.85 -6.50
C ILE A 482 -3.70 22.32 -7.73
N CYS A 483 -4.39 22.32 -8.88
CA CYS A 483 -3.84 21.87 -10.14
C CYS A 483 -3.60 23.03 -11.14
N MET A 484 -4.27 24.16 -10.99
CA MET A 484 -4.11 25.35 -11.82
C MET A 484 -4.55 26.62 -11.08
N THR A 485 -3.76 27.69 -11.14
CA THR A 485 -4.20 29.02 -10.70
C THR A 485 -4.97 29.69 -11.84
N LEU A 486 -6.22 30.06 -11.58
CA LEU A 486 -7.11 30.64 -12.57
C LEU A 486 -7.10 32.17 -12.49
N GLN A 487 -7.31 32.84 -13.64
CA GLN A 487 -7.56 34.28 -13.70
C GLN A 487 -9.01 34.58 -13.26
N GLU A 488 -9.27 35.82 -12.89
CA GLU A 488 -10.60 36.27 -12.51
C GLU A 488 -11.63 36.00 -13.64
N ALA A 489 -12.75 35.42 -13.29
CA ALA A 489 -13.82 35.00 -14.19
C ALA A 489 -13.41 33.98 -15.29
N ASP A 490 -12.35 33.19 -15.09
CA ASP A 490 -12.01 32.02 -15.92
C ASP A 490 -12.23 30.72 -15.16
N GLU A 491 -12.50 29.65 -15.87
CA GLU A 491 -12.79 28.32 -15.28
C GLU A 491 -11.96 27.24 -15.99
N LEU A 492 -11.45 26.28 -15.23
CA LEU A 492 -10.85 25.08 -15.81
C LEU A 492 -11.95 24.22 -16.45
N SER A 493 -11.86 23.90 -17.75
CA SER A 493 -12.93 23.22 -18.48
C SER A 493 -12.53 21.88 -19.11
N TYR A 494 -11.30 21.76 -19.59
CA TYR A 494 -10.86 20.57 -20.32
C TYR A 494 -9.54 20.06 -19.78
N VAL A 495 -9.47 18.74 -19.59
CA VAL A 495 -8.26 18.04 -19.11
C VAL A 495 -8.07 16.77 -19.93
N ARG A 496 -6.87 16.53 -20.42
CA ARG A 496 -6.49 15.33 -21.19
C ARG A 496 -5.12 14.83 -20.82
N LEU A 497 -4.96 13.53 -20.87
CA LEU A 497 -3.65 12.87 -20.73
C LEU A 497 -2.90 12.97 -22.06
N THR A 498 -1.62 13.34 -22.03
CA THR A 498 -0.74 13.42 -23.19
C THR A 498 0.55 12.64 -22.95
N ARG A 499 1.31 12.37 -24.03
CA ARG A 499 2.54 11.57 -23.97
C ARG A 499 3.82 12.36 -24.26
N GLY A 500 3.74 13.70 -24.34
CA GLY A 500 4.90 14.56 -24.58
C GLY A 500 5.19 14.89 -26.05
N ASN A 501 4.61 14.15 -27.00
CA ASN A 501 4.83 14.33 -28.46
C ASN A 501 3.55 14.42 -29.28
N ASN A 502 2.40 14.54 -28.64
CA ASN A 502 1.11 14.62 -29.32
C ASN A 502 0.85 16.02 -29.88
N ASP A 503 -0.05 16.09 -30.86
CA ASP A 503 -0.71 17.34 -31.22
C ASP A 503 -1.97 17.55 -30.36
N VAL A 504 -2.23 18.80 -30.01
CA VAL A 504 -3.45 19.22 -29.30
C VAL A 504 -4.39 19.92 -30.25
N MET A 505 -5.67 19.52 -30.23
CA MET A 505 -6.76 20.15 -30.98
C MET A 505 -7.67 20.89 -30.03
N ILE A 506 -7.87 22.17 -30.26
CA ILE A 506 -8.80 23.01 -29.50
C ILE A 506 -9.90 23.48 -30.44
N VAL A 507 -11.17 23.39 -29.99
CA VAL A 507 -12.33 23.75 -30.75
C VAL A 507 -13.19 24.75 -29.95
N THR A 508 -13.67 25.82 -30.60
CA THR A 508 -14.55 26.81 -29.96
C THR A 508 -16.03 26.55 -30.24
N ALA A 509 -16.91 27.09 -29.39
CA ALA A 509 -18.36 26.99 -29.52
C ALA A 509 -18.88 27.57 -30.85
N LEU A 510 -18.25 28.65 -31.35
CA LEU A 510 -18.62 29.26 -32.61
C LEU A 510 -17.92 28.65 -33.85
N GLY A 511 -17.32 27.46 -33.71
CA GLY A 511 -16.88 26.63 -34.82
C GLY A 511 -15.48 26.96 -35.37
N GLN A 512 -14.57 27.43 -34.54
CA GLN A 512 -13.14 27.54 -34.87
C GLN A 512 -12.37 26.33 -34.30
N ALA A 513 -11.35 25.84 -34.98
CA ALA A 513 -10.46 24.77 -34.51
C ALA A 513 -9.00 25.17 -34.71
N LEU A 514 -8.15 24.87 -33.75
CA LEU A 514 -6.71 25.09 -33.80
C LEU A 514 -5.98 23.79 -33.39
N ARG A 515 -5.11 23.29 -34.26
CA ARG A 515 -4.21 22.17 -33.99
C ARG A 515 -2.78 22.70 -33.85
N PHE A 516 -2.08 22.26 -32.80
CA PHE A 516 -0.68 22.63 -32.54
C PHE A 516 0.03 21.53 -31.78
N LYS A 517 1.38 21.48 -31.86
CA LYS A 517 2.20 20.52 -31.14
C LYS A 517 2.20 20.83 -29.64
N GLU A 518 1.97 19.84 -28.79
CA GLU A 518 1.95 20.02 -27.33
C GLU A 518 3.28 20.54 -26.77
N GLN A 519 4.40 20.31 -27.46
CA GLN A 519 5.73 20.82 -27.11
C GLN A 519 5.78 22.35 -27.07
N LEU A 520 4.90 23.05 -27.79
CA LEU A 520 4.74 24.50 -27.71
C LEU A 520 4.17 24.98 -26.37
N VAL A 521 3.66 24.05 -25.55
CA VAL A 521 3.25 24.29 -24.16
C VAL A 521 4.29 23.67 -23.26
N ARG A 522 5.17 24.50 -22.66
CA ARG A 522 6.17 24.02 -21.71
C ARG A 522 5.52 23.29 -20.53
N GLU A 523 6.18 22.34 -19.97
CA GLU A 523 5.80 21.71 -18.71
C GLU A 523 5.94 22.71 -17.55
N MET A 524 4.97 22.75 -16.65
CA MET A 524 4.87 23.74 -15.58
C MET A 524 4.46 23.09 -14.27
N GLY A 525 4.85 23.70 -13.16
CA GLY A 525 4.39 23.30 -11.84
C GLY A 525 2.87 23.42 -11.67
N ARG A 526 2.32 22.70 -10.67
CA ARG A 526 0.86 22.63 -10.41
C ARG A 526 0.20 23.99 -10.22
N ALA A 527 0.83 24.93 -9.52
CA ALA A 527 0.29 26.25 -9.22
C ALA A 527 0.35 27.25 -10.38
N ALA A 528 0.97 26.93 -11.53
CA ALA A 528 1.08 27.86 -12.65
C ALA A 528 -0.26 28.14 -13.32
N GLY A 529 -0.49 29.37 -13.82
CA GLY A 529 -1.71 29.81 -14.50
C GLY A 529 -1.77 29.48 -16.01
N GLY A 530 -0.73 28.82 -16.56
CA GLY A 530 -0.68 28.43 -17.97
C GLY A 530 -0.42 29.61 -18.94
N VAL A 531 -0.45 29.29 -20.23
CA VAL A 531 -0.18 30.22 -21.35
C VAL A 531 -1.37 30.26 -22.31
N ARG A 532 -1.47 31.27 -23.19
CA ARG A 532 -2.56 31.36 -24.16
C ARG A 532 -2.48 30.23 -25.18
N ALA A 533 -3.55 29.43 -25.30
CA ALA A 533 -3.66 28.36 -26.28
C ALA A 533 -4.23 28.84 -27.62
N MET A 534 -5.31 29.64 -27.56
CA MET A 534 -6.05 30.13 -28.72
C MET A 534 -6.53 31.56 -28.50
N LYS A 535 -6.59 32.40 -29.54
CA LYS A 535 -7.22 33.72 -29.52
C LYS A 535 -8.68 33.57 -29.92
N LEU A 536 -9.60 33.86 -29.01
CA LEU A 536 -11.02 33.92 -29.28
C LEU A 536 -11.33 35.20 -30.07
N LYS A 537 -11.85 35.06 -31.32
CA LYS A 537 -12.03 36.19 -32.27
C LYS A 537 -13.35 36.92 -32.10
N LYS A 538 -14.34 36.26 -31.51
CA LYS A 538 -15.70 36.81 -31.38
C LYS A 538 -16.04 36.95 -29.91
N GLU A 539 -16.75 38.00 -29.61
CA GLU A 539 -17.33 38.22 -28.29
C GLU A 539 -18.35 37.12 -27.99
N GLY A 540 -18.32 36.56 -26.77
CA GLY A 540 -19.15 35.45 -26.38
C GLY A 540 -18.65 34.06 -26.82
N ASP A 541 -17.49 33.94 -27.58
CA ASP A 541 -16.92 32.64 -27.93
C ASP A 541 -16.17 32.05 -26.74
N TYR A 542 -16.17 30.76 -26.64
CA TYR A 542 -15.47 29.99 -25.58
C TYR A 542 -14.97 28.65 -26.11
N ILE A 543 -14.08 27.99 -25.39
CA ILE A 543 -13.59 26.67 -25.76
C ILE A 543 -14.70 25.63 -25.50
N ALA A 544 -15.09 24.89 -26.54
CA ALA A 544 -16.07 23.82 -26.52
C ALA A 544 -15.47 22.42 -26.58
N GLY A 545 -14.15 22.32 -26.72
CA GLY A 545 -13.45 21.04 -26.70
C GLY A 545 -11.93 21.18 -26.76
N MET A 546 -11.22 20.32 -26.06
CA MET A 546 -9.79 20.09 -26.19
C MET A 546 -9.54 18.59 -26.29
N GLU A 547 -8.85 18.16 -27.35
CA GLU A 547 -8.54 16.74 -27.59
C GLU A 547 -7.08 16.56 -27.95
N VAL A 548 -6.55 15.38 -27.65
CA VAL A 548 -5.23 14.93 -28.09
C VAL A 548 -5.39 14.23 -29.43
N VAL A 549 -4.58 14.62 -30.40
CA VAL A 549 -4.63 14.06 -31.76
C VAL A 549 -3.81 12.79 -31.80
N GLU A 550 -4.44 11.69 -32.17
CA GLU A 550 -3.80 10.42 -32.50
C GLU A 550 -3.46 10.37 -34.00
N ASP A 551 -2.47 9.58 -34.40
CA ASP A 551 -1.83 9.62 -35.73
C ASP A 551 -2.76 9.44 -36.95
N LYS A 552 -3.94 8.86 -36.80
CA LYS A 552 -4.96 8.74 -37.85
C LYS A 552 -6.34 8.76 -37.19
N GLY A 553 -7.32 9.39 -37.85
CA GLY A 553 -8.68 9.44 -37.34
C GLY A 553 -9.45 10.65 -37.79
N PHE A 554 -10.54 10.92 -37.11
CA PHE A 554 -11.46 11.99 -37.42
C PHE A 554 -11.68 12.90 -36.21
N LEU A 555 -11.87 14.19 -36.48
CA LEU A 555 -12.49 15.08 -35.52
C LEU A 555 -14.01 14.95 -35.63
N LEU A 556 -14.64 14.32 -34.67
CA LEU A 556 -16.09 14.33 -34.48
C LEU A 556 -16.49 15.65 -33.83
N THR A 557 -17.40 16.40 -34.44
CA THR A 557 -18.01 17.59 -33.84
C THR A 557 -19.51 17.36 -33.68
N VAL A 558 -20.04 17.72 -32.51
CA VAL A 558 -21.49 17.58 -32.21
C VAL A 558 -22.01 18.90 -31.66
N THR A 559 -23.17 19.31 -32.14
CA THR A 559 -23.80 20.56 -31.76
C THR A 559 -24.94 20.37 -30.75
N ALA A 560 -25.33 21.44 -30.10
CA ALA A 560 -26.41 21.46 -29.12
C ALA A 560 -27.75 20.90 -29.68
N ARG A 561 -28.06 21.09 -30.96
CA ARG A 561 -29.29 20.59 -31.59
C ARG A 561 -29.13 19.20 -32.24
N GLY A 562 -28.06 18.44 -31.89
CA GLY A 562 -27.88 17.06 -32.30
C GLY A 562 -27.39 16.85 -33.73
N TYR A 563 -26.83 17.85 -34.36
CA TYR A 563 -26.11 17.71 -35.62
C TYR A 563 -24.65 17.34 -35.32
N GLY A 564 -24.05 16.52 -36.19
CA GLY A 564 -22.66 16.18 -36.06
C GLY A 564 -22.07 15.62 -37.35
N LYS A 565 -20.75 15.54 -37.38
CA LYS A 565 -19.96 15.00 -38.50
C LYS A 565 -18.59 14.55 -38.06
N CYS A 566 -17.98 13.68 -38.82
CA CYS A 566 -16.58 13.37 -38.78
C CYS A 566 -15.84 14.17 -39.87
N THR A 567 -14.67 14.75 -39.54
CA THR A 567 -13.80 15.42 -40.49
C THR A 567 -12.40 14.84 -40.35
N SER A 568 -11.71 14.50 -41.47
CA SER A 568 -10.34 13.95 -41.41
C SER A 568 -9.42 14.90 -40.67
N LEU A 569 -8.58 14.37 -39.80
CA LEU A 569 -7.55 15.13 -39.10
C LEU A 569 -6.52 15.75 -40.04
N ASP A 570 -6.36 15.20 -41.26
CA ASP A 570 -5.48 15.75 -42.30
C ASP A 570 -5.94 17.12 -42.82
N GLU A 571 -7.24 17.46 -42.67
CA GLU A 571 -7.75 18.76 -43.02
C GLU A 571 -7.34 19.86 -42.03
N TYR A 572 -6.74 19.50 -40.89
CA TYR A 572 -6.31 20.41 -39.82
C TYR A 572 -4.78 20.44 -39.74
N THR A 573 -4.14 21.33 -40.50
CA THR A 573 -2.70 21.54 -40.42
C THR A 573 -2.30 22.09 -39.06
N ALA A 574 -1.21 21.54 -38.47
CA ALA A 574 -0.67 22.06 -37.23
C ALA A 574 -0.11 23.48 -37.44
N LYS A 575 -0.43 24.40 -36.52
CA LYS A 575 -0.03 25.81 -36.54
C LYS A 575 0.62 26.19 -35.20
N GLY A 576 1.15 27.40 -35.11
CA GLY A 576 1.62 27.97 -33.86
C GLY A 576 0.48 28.10 -32.83
N ARG A 577 0.80 27.98 -31.54
CA ARG A 577 -0.08 28.22 -30.41
C ARG A 577 -0.48 29.71 -30.35
N GLY A 578 -1.68 30.02 -29.84
CA GLY A 578 -2.18 31.41 -29.65
C GLY A 578 -2.85 32.02 -30.86
N GLY A 579 -2.89 31.31 -32.01
CA GLY A 579 -3.59 31.77 -33.22
C GLY A 579 -5.15 31.73 -33.10
N GLY A 580 -5.86 32.33 -34.07
CA GLY A 580 -7.33 32.35 -34.09
C GLY A 580 -8.01 31.14 -34.73
N GLY A 581 -7.22 30.06 -35.02
CA GLY A 581 -7.76 28.84 -35.60
C GLY A 581 -8.28 28.95 -37.03
N MET A 582 -8.86 27.83 -37.51
CA MET A 582 -9.51 27.69 -38.81
C MET A 582 -10.97 27.24 -38.61
N ARG A 583 -11.84 27.57 -39.57
CA ARG A 583 -13.26 27.21 -39.48
C ARG A 583 -13.46 25.71 -39.57
N THR A 584 -14.16 25.12 -38.59
CA THR A 584 -14.47 23.68 -38.55
C THR A 584 -15.97 23.41 -38.74
N MET A 585 -16.83 24.44 -38.70
CA MET A 585 -18.26 24.31 -38.94
C MET A 585 -18.81 25.51 -39.69
N THR A 586 -19.89 25.33 -40.48
CA THR A 586 -20.55 26.43 -41.16
C THR A 586 -21.21 27.37 -40.15
N GLY A 587 -21.37 28.65 -40.50
CA GLY A 587 -21.95 29.67 -39.63
C GLY A 587 -23.45 29.58 -39.40
N ALA A 588 -24.13 28.50 -39.79
CA ALA A 588 -25.58 28.31 -39.64
C ALA A 588 -25.93 27.86 -38.19
N LEU A 589 -25.48 28.61 -37.18
CA LEU A 589 -25.73 28.33 -35.76
C LEU A 589 -27.23 28.38 -35.41
N ASP A 590 -28.02 29.17 -36.13
CA ASP A 590 -29.48 29.25 -35.97
C ASP A 590 -30.16 27.89 -36.22
N VAL A 591 -29.58 27.03 -37.05
CA VAL A 591 -30.12 25.70 -37.37
C VAL A 591 -29.51 24.59 -36.51
N THR A 592 -28.22 24.67 -36.28
CA THR A 592 -27.47 23.59 -35.63
C THR A 592 -27.29 23.80 -34.14
N GLY A 593 -27.37 25.03 -33.65
CA GLY A 593 -26.88 25.43 -32.34
C GLY A 593 -25.34 25.49 -32.31
N GLU A 594 -24.80 25.92 -31.18
CA GLU A 594 -23.36 25.96 -30.89
C GLU A 594 -22.74 24.58 -30.84
N LEU A 595 -21.43 24.48 -31.04
CA LEU A 595 -20.69 23.24 -30.79
C LEU A 595 -20.65 22.95 -29.29
N MET A 596 -21.12 21.77 -28.91
CA MET A 596 -21.17 21.32 -27.54
C MET A 596 -20.05 20.31 -27.22
N ALA A 597 -19.61 19.54 -28.21
CA ALA A 597 -18.55 18.56 -28.03
C ALA A 597 -17.69 18.40 -29.30
N ALA A 598 -16.40 18.21 -29.07
CA ALA A 598 -15.44 17.79 -30.07
C ALA A 598 -14.65 16.61 -29.53
N ARG A 599 -14.51 15.52 -30.31
CA ARG A 599 -13.77 14.30 -29.93
C ARG A 599 -12.93 13.82 -31.09
N VAL A 600 -11.70 13.40 -30.81
CA VAL A 600 -10.89 12.63 -31.76
C VAL A 600 -11.33 11.18 -31.69
N VAL A 601 -11.73 10.60 -32.82
CA VAL A 601 -12.30 9.24 -32.89
C VAL A 601 -11.70 8.44 -34.04
N GLN A 602 -11.67 7.11 -33.89
CA GLN A 602 -11.27 6.15 -34.91
C GLN A 602 -12.54 5.53 -35.56
N PRO A 603 -12.44 5.02 -36.79
CA PRO A 603 -13.58 4.34 -37.45
C PRO A 603 -14.14 3.16 -36.64
N SER A 604 -13.29 2.43 -35.93
CA SER A 604 -13.65 1.28 -35.09
C SER A 604 -14.32 1.66 -33.77
N ASP A 605 -14.26 2.94 -33.39
CA ASP A 605 -14.82 3.39 -32.12
C ASP A 605 -16.35 3.44 -32.15
N GLN A 606 -16.90 3.49 -30.97
CA GLN A 606 -18.31 3.81 -30.74
C GLN A 606 -18.42 5.07 -29.90
N ILE A 607 -19.48 5.82 -30.11
CA ILE A 607 -19.78 6.99 -29.30
C ILE A 607 -21.10 6.81 -28.58
N THR A 608 -21.21 7.44 -27.39
CA THR A 608 -22.48 7.60 -26.70
C THR A 608 -22.77 9.09 -26.58
N VAL A 609 -23.84 9.52 -27.22
CA VAL A 609 -24.35 10.89 -27.12
C VAL A 609 -25.41 10.93 -26.03
N ILE A 610 -25.29 11.85 -25.08
CA ILE A 610 -26.26 12.05 -24.01
C ILE A 610 -26.85 13.45 -24.11
N THR A 611 -28.16 13.53 -23.93
CA THR A 611 -28.90 14.79 -23.90
C THR A 611 -29.08 15.29 -22.47
N SER A 612 -29.40 16.59 -22.31
CA SER A 612 -29.69 17.21 -21.01
C SER A 612 -30.85 16.51 -20.28
N ALA A 613 -31.84 15.99 -21.01
CA ALA A 613 -32.94 15.22 -20.43
C ALA A 613 -32.55 13.75 -20.05
N GLY A 614 -31.24 13.38 -20.13
CA GLY A 614 -30.75 12.05 -19.77
C GLY A 614 -31.01 10.95 -20.80
N THR A 615 -31.40 11.29 -22.03
CA THR A 615 -31.54 10.33 -23.13
C THR A 615 -30.15 10.02 -23.68
N ALA A 616 -29.79 8.73 -23.77
CA ALA A 616 -28.52 8.27 -24.32
C ALA A 616 -28.73 7.48 -25.61
N ILE A 617 -27.90 7.74 -26.62
CA ILE A 617 -27.82 6.93 -27.84
C ILE A 617 -26.37 6.50 -28.07
N ARG A 618 -26.16 5.21 -28.36
CA ARG A 618 -24.86 4.64 -28.70
C ARG A 618 -24.82 4.36 -30.19
N GLN A 619 -23.79 4.86 -30.88
CA GLN A 619 -23.63 4.74 -32.34
C GLN A 619 -22.20 4.34 -32.68
N LYS A 620 -22.00 3.63 -33.81
CA LYS A 620 -20.68 3.39 -34.36
C LYS A 620 -20.18 4.60 -35.12
N VAL A 621 -18.89 4.92 -35.01
CA VAL A 621 -18.29 6.06 -35.71
C VAL A 621 -18.35 5.88 -37.22
N GLU A 622 -18.21 4.64 -37.72
CA GLU A 622 -18.32 4.30 -39.17
C GLU A 622 -19.67 4.70 -39.81
N GLU A 623 -20.74 4.80 -39.02
CA GLU A 623 -22.06 5.21 -39.48
C GLU A 623 -22.23 6.73 -39.59
N ILE A 624 -21.27 7.50 -39.07
CA ILE A 624 -21.33 8.97 -39.06
C ILE A 624 -20.69 9.49 -40.35
N PRO A 625 -21.36 10.34 -41.12
CA PRO A 625 -20.83 10.85 -42.37
C PRO A 625 -19.54 11.62 -42.20
N VAL A 626 -18.53 11.26 -43.01
CA VAL A 626 -17.32 12.07 -43.16
C VAL A 626 -17.60 13.23 -44.08
N SER A 627 -17.28 14.44 -43.63
CA SER A 627 -17.55 15.68 -44.36
C SER A 627 -16.43 16.70 -44.14
N GLY A 628 -16.19 17.55 -45.11
CA GLY A 628 -15.16 18.60 -45.02
C GLY A 628 -15.45 19.62 -43.90
N ARG A 629 -14.39 20.36 -43.52
CA ARG A 629 -14.38 21.26 -42.36
C ARG A 629 -15.57 22.23 -42.30
N ALA A 630 -15.86 22.94 -43.40
CA ALA A 630 -16.84 24.04 -43.41
C ALA A 630 -18.29 23.59 -43.67
N THR A 631 -18.63 22.33 -43.39
CA THR A 631 -19.98 21.77 -43.58
C THR A 631 -20.81 21.78 -42.31
N ARG A 632 -22.14 21.66 -42.44
CA ARG A 632 -23.09 21.64 -41.32
C ARG A 632 -23.15 20.30 -40.60
N GLY A 633 -22.74 19.19 -41.26
CA GLY A 633 -22.96 17.84 -40.78
C GLY A 633 -24.40 17.34 -40.96
N SER A 634 -24.69 16.18 -40.37
CA SER A 634 -25.98 15.51 -40.41
C SER A 634 -26.54 15.33 -38.98
N ARG A 635 -27.85 15.04 -38.90
CA ARG A 635 -28.48 14.81 -37.59
C ARG A 635 -28.06 13.42 -37.05
N LEU A 636 -27.45 13.41 -35.88
CA LEU A 636 -27.00 12.19 -35.16
C LEU A 636 -28.11 11.70 -34.22
N ILE A 637 -28.80 12.59 -33.54
CA ILE A 637 -29.86 12.27 -32.58
C ILE A 637 -31.08 13.15 -32.84
N ASN A 638 -32.27 12.58 -32.71
CA ASN A 638 -33.53 13.32 -32.72
C ASN A 638 -33.88 13.75 -31.30
N LEU A 639 -33.73 15.05 -31.03
CA LEU A 639 -34.01 15.63 -29.73
C LEU A 639 -35.51 15.89 -29.56
N ARG A 640 -36.00 15.81 -28.33
CA ARG A 640 -37.33 16.30 -27.95
C ARG A 640 -37.33 17.82 -27.92
N GLU A 641 -38.52 18.42 -27.92
CA GLU A 641 -38.64 19.86 -27.78
C GLU A 641 -38.08 20.32 -26.42
N GLY A 642 -37.20 21.31 -26.43
CA GLY A 642 -36.51 21.81 -25.24
C GLY A 642 -35.30 20.99 -24.77
N ASP A 643 -34.96 19.87 -25.44
CA ASP A 643 -33.78 19.05 -25.11
C ASP A 643 -32.55 19.48 -25.94
N ALA A 644 -31.35 19.28 -25.41
CA ALA A 644 -30.08 19.59 -26.05
C ALA A 644 -29.05 18.48 -25.81
N VAL A 645 -28.04 18.38 -26.69
CA VAL A 645 -26.89 17.52 -26.41
C VAL A 645 -26.08 18.09 -25.26
N ALA A 646 -25.87 17.28 -24.23
CA ALA A 646 -25.09 17.65 -23.04
C ALA A 646 -23.64 17.12 -23.08
N SER A 647 -23.44 15.88 -23.54
CA SER A 647 -22.12 15.26 -23.56
C SER A 647 -21.98 14.17 -24.64
N VAL A 648 -20.73 13.91 -25.03
CA VAL A 648 -20.38 12.84 -25.96
C VAL A 648 -19.20 12.07 -25.40
N ALA A 649 -19.40 10.78 -25.11
CA ALA A 649 -18.35 9.86 -24.70
C ALA A 649 -17.84 9.03 -25.87
N ARG A 650 -16.53 8.81 -25.95
CA ARG A 650 -15.88 7.85 -26.83
C ARG A 650 -15.75 6.51 -26.10
N LEU A 651 -16.16 5.45 -26.76
CA LEU A 651 -15.87 4.09 -26.36
C LEU A 651 -14.87 3.54 -27.36
N ALA A 652 -13.61 3.37 -26.96
CA ALA A 652 -12.57 2.78 -27.80
C ALA A 652 -13.03 1.39 -28.25
N GLY A 653 -12.71 1.00 -29.48
CA GLY A 653 -13.17 -0.26 -30.06
C GLY A 653 -12.84 -1.43 -29.14
N VAL A 654 -13.87 -2.09 -28.65
CA VAL A 654 -13.78 -3.38 -27.97
C VAL A 654 -13.84 -4.42 -29.07
N GLU A 655 -12.70 -5.08 -29.37
CA GLU A 655 -12.67 -6.31 -30.14
C GLU A 655 -13.45 -7.46 -29.49
#